data_8228aa957b71c3ddbb3228d015bcfc4a
#
_entry.id   8228aa957b71c3ddbb3228d015bcfc4a
#
_cell.length_a   1.000
_cell.length_b   1.000
_cell.length_c   1.000
_cell.angle_alpha   90.00
_cell.angle_beta   90.00
_cell.angle_gamma   90.00
#
_symmetry.space_group_name_H-M   'P 1'
#
loop_
_entity.id
_entity.type
_entity.pdbx_description
1 polymer ?
#
loop_
_entity_poly.entity_id
_entity_poly.type
_entity_poly.pdbx_seq_one_letter_code
_entity_poly.pdbx_strand_id
1 'polypeptide(L)'
;MYLKKYQIKVVNALKQFLQTARDTKTSFDIAKQALPDNMRHTLNWVQTTFQTSSLEYKDRCTNGLGNSYPRMIIKVPTGGGKTLLAVESIREYQNLFAQKRTGLVVWIVPSETIYSQTVQKIRDKGNPLRQLLDQCSGNRTIILEKGQRLTTNDIEENLVVLFVMIQSISRTNGKEALKVFQDSGGYDSFFPADNRYDLHEQLLKQVPNLDFISPLGTEQPLIMTSLGNAIRISKPFIIIDEIHKVFSENARKTIDSLNPEFVLGFSATPKAEMNVLVTITGLELKEEEMVKLDMHILPPISKQENDWKAMIKEIKEHREKLEETAKQYQKDTGVYIRPTALLQVEATGKDQRGKGRVHSLDVKEYLVSLEVNPDEIAIKTSSQNDIEDVNLFSQDCPVRFIITKEALREGWDFSFAYILGIIPNVNSNTGVTQLVGRILRQPFARKSGVKELDESYVYYTKGDTREILDRVSTGFKNEGLEDLVTKLKFRDNEAINATKTVKIKKEFSDKFQNSFYLPVWLMVDKSGSKRRFNYESDIRPKVDFTKLELNEEFLSRLEKSLSNETKERKAFAITLDDSSKASFVEEQSQTNGKAEINIDYLTRRLNELIENPFLARIIGTKYLSQIEEKIGQEKLKEHYSFIVSQLCKKFQEEKTKQEEEIFLE
;
A
#
# COMPACT_ATOMS: atom_id res chain seq x y z
N MET A 1 -9.99 -0.04 -17.37
CA MET A 1 -9.02 -0.68 -16.47
C MET A 1 -9.77 -1.24 -15.28
N TYR A 2 -9.58 -2.52 -14.93
CA TYR A 2 -10.28 -3.13 -13.79
C TYR A 2 -9.37 -3.05 -12.57
N LEU A 3 -9.94 -2.60 -11.44
CA LEU A 3 -9.24 -2.60 -10.15
C LEU A 3 -9.14 -4.03 -9.61
N LYS A 4 -8.00 -4.37 -9.03
CA LYS A 4 -7.78 -5.59 -8.26
C LYS A 4 -8.57 -5.54 -6.94
N LYS A 5 -8.87 -6.69 -6.32
CA LYS A 5 -9.70 -6.74 -5.09
C LYS A 5 -9.15 -5.86 -3.97
N TYR A 6 -7.83 -5.91 -3.72
CA TYR A 6 -7.21 -5.05 -2.71
C TYR A 6 -7.30 -3.55 -3.07
N GLN A 7 -7.28 -3.20 -4.36
CA GLN A 7 -7.47 -1.81 -4.81
C GLN A 7 -8.92 -1.36 -4.58
N ILE A 8 -9.89 -2.25 -4.82
CA ILE A 8 -11.30 -1.99 -4.48
C ILE A 8 -11.47 -1.79 -2.97
N LYS A 9 -10.80 -2.60 -2.13
CA LYS A 9 -10.76 -2.42 -0.67
C LYS A 9 -10.26 -1.04 -0.29
N VAL A 10 -9.15 -0.58 -0.90
CA VAL A 10 -8.59 0.76 -0.67
C VAL A 10 -9.59 1.85 -1.06
N VAL A 11 -10.14 1.76 -2.27
CA VAL A 11 -11.09 2.77 -2.79
C VAL A 11 -12.35 2.83 -1.93
N ASN A 12 -12.87 1.68 -1.49
CA ASN A 12 -14.06 1.64 -0.62
C ASN A 12 -13.78 2.25 0.76
N ALA A 13 -12.65 1.93 1.38
CA ALA A 13 -12.25 2.54 2.65
C ALA A 13 -12.12 4.08 2.52
N LEU A 14 -11.53 4.54 1.42
CA LEU A 14 -11.41 5.97 1.15
C LEU A 14 -12.78 6.63 0.93
N LYS A 15 -13.68 5.99 0.18
CA LYS A 15 -15.05 6.50 -0.03
C LYS A 15 -15.79 6.70 1.28
N GLN A 16 -15.78 5.70 2.14
CA GLN A 16 -16.43 5.77 3.45
C GLN A 16 -15.87 6.93 4.29
N PHE A 17 -14.53 7.04 4.34
CA PHE A 17 -13.89 8.13 5.08
C PHE A 17 -14.24 9.51 4.51
N LEU A 18 -14.20 9.69 3.18
CA LEU A 18 -14.52 10.97 2.52
C LEU A 18 -15.97 11.40 2.73
N GLN A 19 -16.92 10.45 2.68
CA GLN A 19 -18.32 10.71 3.00
C GLN A 19 -18.49 11.18 4.45
N THR A 20 -17.95 10.43 5.40
CA THR A 20 -17.96 10.78 6.82
C THR A 20 -17.30 12.16 7.05
N ALA A 21 -16.18 12.42 6.41
CA ALA A 21 -15.46 13.70 6.50
C ALA A 21 -16.29 14.85 5.93
N ARG A 22 -17.01 14.63 4.85
CA ARG A 22 -17.91 15.63 4.26
C ARG A 22 -19.07 15.95 5.19
N ASP A 23 -19.72 14.92 5.72
CA ASP A 23 -20.89 15.07 6.59
C ASP A 23 -20.53 15.78 7.91
N THR A 24 -19.41 15.35 8.53
CA THR A 24 -18.90 15.99 9.75
C THR A 24 -18.46 17.44 9.52
N LYS A 25 -17.80 17.72 8.38
CA LYS A 25 -17.40 19.09 8.01
C LYS A 25 -18.63 19.97 7.78
N THR A 26 -19.63 19.48 7.06
CA THR A 26 -20.88 20.22 6.82
C THR A 26 -21.60 20.54 8.12
N SER A 27 -21.74 19.56 9.02
CA SER A 27 -22.32 19.74 10.35
C SER A 27 -21.54 20.74 11.20
N PHE A 28 -20.21 20.69 11.12
CA PHE A 28 -19.31 21.64 11.78
C PHE A 28 -19.51 23.06 11.25
N ASP A 29 -19.56 23.24 9.92
CA ASP A 29 -19.72 24.56 9.30
C ASP A 29 -21.06 25.20 9.70
N ILE A 30 -22.13 24.41 9.80
CA ILE A 30 -23.43 24.85 10.31
C ILE A 30 -23.35 25.24 11.80
N ALA A 31 -22.76 24.38 12.62
CA ALA A 31 -22.59 24.62 14.05
C ALA A 31 -21.72 25.85 14.33
N LYS A 32 -20.65 26.04 13.55
CA LYS A 32 -19.78 27.22 13.67
C LYS A 32 -20.47 28.52 13.41
N GLN A 33 -21.47 28.56 12.51
CA GLN A 33 -22.27 29.75 12.25
C GLN A 33 -23.21 30.06 13.41
N ALA A 34 -23.71 29.04 14.11
CA ALA A 34 -24.67 29.19 15.21
C ALA A 34 -23.98 29.47 16.57
N LEU A 35 -22.70 29.17 16.74
CA LEU A 35 -21.98 29.31 17.99
C LEU A 35 -21.30 30.70 18.15
N PRO A 36 -21.27 31.26 19.38
CA PRO A 36 -20.44 32.42 19.70
C PRO A 36 -18.95 32.18 19.41
N ASP A 37 -18.22 33.23 19.05
CA ASP A 37 -16.81 33.16 18.64
C ASP A 37 -15.91 32.47 19.68
N ASN A 38 -16.15 32.70 20.96
CA ASN A 38 -15.41 32.10 22.08
C ASN A 38 -15.62 30.57 22.23
N MET A 39 -16.62 30.01 21.58
CA MET A 39 -16.89 28.55 21.61
C MET A 39 -16.52 27.84 20.33
N ARG A 40 -16.24 28.54 19.23
CA ARG A 40 -15.91 27.93 17.92
C ARG A 40 -14.63 27.09 17.92
N HIS A 41 -13.67 27.42 18.78
CA HIS A 41 -12.43 26.69 18.92
C HIS A 41 -12.58 25.30 19.57
N THR A 42 -13.71 25.02 20.24
CA THR A 42 -13.97 23.73 20.88
C THR A 42 -14.38 22.65 19.87
N LEU A 43 -14.79 23.06 18.67
CA LEU A 43 -15.24 22.16 17.62
C LEU A 43 -14.07 21.73 16.72
N ASN A 44 -13.91 20.42 16.53
CA ASN A 44 -12.93 19.85 15.62
C ASN A 44 -13.57 18.75 14.77
N TRP A 45 -14.00 19.12 13.56
CA TRP A 45 -14.64 18.19 12.63
C TRP A 45 -13.74 17.02 12.23
N VAL A 46 -12.43 17.23 12.15
CA VAL A 46 -11.47 16.17 11.79
C VAL A 46 -11.44 15.10 12.88
N GLN A 47 -11.34 15.51 14.15
CA GLN A 47 -11.40 14.58 15.28
C GLN A 47 -12.71 13.79 15.28
N THR A 48 -13.85 14.44 15.05
CA THR A 48 -15.14 13.78 14.94
C THR A 48 -15.18 12.79 13.78
N THR A 49 -14.59 13.14 12.61
CA THR A 49 -14.50 12.24 11.46
C THR A 49 -13.73 10.95 11.84
N PHE A 50 -12.59 11.08 12.50
CA PHE A 50 -11.81 9.91 12.93
C PHE A 50 -12.57 9.03 13.91
N GLN A 51 -13.24 9.63 14.88
CA GLN A 51 -14.06 8.92 15.87
C GLN A 51 -15.22 8.18 15.21
N THR A 52 -15.96 8.85 14.31
CA THR A 52 -17.07 8.23 13.57
C THR A 52 -16.61 7.12 12.64
N SER A 53 -15.41 7.25 12.07
CA SER A 53 -14.81 6.23 11.22
C SER A 53 -14.11 5.11 12.01
N SER A 54 -14.14 5.12 13.34
CA SER A 54 -13.46 4.18 14.23
C SER A 54 -11.95 4.08 13.94
N LEU A 55 -11.33 5.20 13.59
CA LEU A 55 -9.91 5.31 13.28
C LEU A 55 -9.16 6.04 14.38
N GLU A 56 -7.94 5.62 14.65
CA GLU A 56 -7.06 6.27 15.62
C GLU A 56 -6.53 7.60 15.05
N TYR A 57 -6.72 8.70 15.78
CA TYR A 57 -6.27 10.04 15.38
C TYR A 57 -4.94 10.39 16.05
N LYS A 58 -3.82 9.95 15.47
CA LYS A 58 -2.44 10.12 15.95
C LYS A 58 -1.82 11.43 15.47
N ASP A 59 -1.76 11.61 14.16
CA ASP A 59 -1.17 12.78 13.50
C ASP A 59 -2.21 13.90 13.40
N ARG A 60 -2.23 14.75 14.40
CA ARG A 60 -3.15 15.91 14.47
C ARG A 60 -2.53 17.08 13.73
N CYS A 61 -3.17 17.49 12.64
CA CYS A 61 -2.65 18.51 11.75
C CYS A 61 -3.50 19.77 11.78
N THR A 62 -2.83 20.90 11.73
CA THR A 62 -3.43 22.23 11.51
C THR A 62 -2.68 22.90 10.37
N ASN A 63 -3.41 23.50 9.43
CA ASN A 63 -2.81 24.22 8.31
C ASN A 63 -2.35 25.62 8.74
N GLY A 64 -1.72 26.36 7.83
CA GLY A 64 -1.22 27.71 8.10
C GLY A 64 -2.30 28.75 8.44
N LEU A 65 -3.57 28.40 8.29
CA LEU A 65 -4.73 29.19 8.72
C LEU A 65 -5.24 28.81 10.12
N GLY A 66 -4.56 27.86 10.79
CA GLY A 66 -5.01 27.35 12.09
C GLY A 66 -6.19 26.36 12.00
N ASN A 67 -6.62 25.96 10.81
CA ASN A 67 -7.72 25.03 10.65
C ASN A 67 -7.21 23.57 10.67
N SER A 68 -7.90 22.70 11.39
CA SER A 68 -7.66 21.26 11.34
C SER A 68 -8.03 20.70 9.98
N TYR A 69 -7.21 19.77 9.47
CA TYR A 69 -7.45 19.05 8.23
C TYR A 69 -7.02 17.59 8.35
N PRO A 70 -7.66 16.65 7.61
CA PRO A 70 -7.27 15.25 7.65
C PRO A 70 -6.00 15.00 6.84
N ARG A 71 -5.02 14.31 7.48
CA ARG A 71 -3.88 13.71 6.81
C ARG A 71 -3.97 12.21 6.99
N MET A 72 -4.24 11.51 5.88
CA MET A 72 -4.45 10.07 5.85
C MET A 72 -3.37 9.36 5.04
N ILE A 73 -3.05 8.14 5.43
CA ILE A 73 -2.06 7.32 4.73
C ILE A 73 -2.69 5.99 4.31
N ILE A 74 -2.40 5.58 3.08
CA ILE A 74 -2.71 4.25 2.56
C ILE A 74 -1.42 3.43 2.55
N LYS A 75 -1.36 2.35 3.35
CA LYS A 75 -0.24 1.41 3.30
C LYS A 75 -0.45 0.47 2.12
N VAL A 76 0.41 0.61 1.11
CA VAL A 76 0.45 -0.28 -0.06
C VAL A 76 1.89 -0.64 -0.36
N PRO A 77 2.25 -1.94 -0.40
CA PRO A 77 3.59 -2.36 -0.75
C PRO A 77 4.03 -1.86 -2.13
N THR A 78 5.33 -1.87 -2.36
CA THR A 78 5.88 -1.53 -3.68
C THR A 78 5.37 -2.51 -4.74
N GLY A 79 5.05 -2.00 -5.93
CA GLY A 79 4.40 -2.79 -6.99
C GLY A 79 2.87 -2.89 -6.87
N GLY A 80 2.27 -2.40 -5.78
CA GLY A 80 0.81 -2.45 -5.56
C GLY A 80 0.00 -1.38 -6.31
N GLY A 81 0.59 -0.65 -7.27
CA GLY A 81 -0.14 0.30 -8.11
C GLY A 81 -0.48 1.63 -7.42
N LYS A 82 0.40 2.16 -6.56
CA LYS A 82 0.21 3.43 -5.84
C LYS A 82 -0.24 4.57 -6.74
N THR A 83 0.35 4.71 -7.94
CA THR A 83 -0.02 5.78 -8.89
C THR A 83 -1.47 5.66 -9.36
N LEU A 84 -1.95 4.43 -9.64
CA LEU A 84 -3.35 4.20 -9.99
C LEU A 84 -4.27 4.56 -8.82
N LEU A 85 -3.92 4.12 -7.62
CA LEU A 85 -4.69 4.44 -6.41
C LEU A 85 -4.70 5.95 -6.12
N ALA A 86 -3.62 6.66 -6.42
CA ALA A 86 -3.57 8.11 -6.29
C ALA A 86 -4.55 8.80 -7.25
N VAL A 87 -4.61 8.38 -8.51
CA VAL A 87 -5.56 8.90 -9.49
C VAL A 87 -7.01 8.59 -9.10
N GLU A 88 -7.29 7.35 -8.67
CA GLU A 88 -8.59 6.96 -8.13
C GLU A 88 -8.98 7.78 -6.90
N SER A 89 -8.00 8.10 -6.05
CA SER A 89 -8.23 8.93 -4.87
C SER A 89 -8.59 10.39 -5.23
N ILE A 90 -7.99 10.94 -6.28
CA ILE A 90 -8.40 12.25 -6.81
C ILE A 90 -9.86 12.19 -7.25
N ARG A 91 -10.25 11.16 -7.99
CA ARG A 91 -11.63 10.97 -8.46
C ARG A 91 -12.61 10.91 -7.30
N GLU A 92 -12.31 10.10 -6.28
CA GLU A 92 -13.21 9.95 -5.14
C GLU A 92 -13.26 11.21 -4.26
N TYR A 93 -12.13 11.89 -4.09
CA TYR A 93 -12.09 13.17 -3.38
C TYR A 93 -12.97 14.22 -4.07
N GLN A 94 -12.83 14.37 -5.39
CA GLN A 94 -13.62 15.32 -6.17
C GLN A 94 -15.12 14.99 -6.12
N ASN A 95 -15.48 13.70 -6.20
CA ASN A 95 -16.88 13.28 -6.21
C ASN A 95 -17.56 13.38 -4.84
N LEU A 96 -16.86 12.99 -3.76
CA LEU A 96 -17.48 12.77 -2.45
C LEU A 96 -17.22 13.90 -1.46
N PHE A 97 -16.00 14.46 -1.44
CA PHE A 97 -15.62 15.48 -0.48
C PHE A 97 -15.73 16.89 -1.07
N ALA A 98 -15.02 17.18 -2.14
CA ALA A 98 -15.05 18.50 -2.77
C ALA A 98 -16.37 18.76 -3.52
N GLN A 99 -17.00 17.74 -4.08
CA GLN A 99 -18.21 17.80 -4.92
C GLN A 99 -18.06 18.77 -6.09
N LYS A 100 -16.87 18.79 -6.69
CA LYS A 100 -16.48 19.66 -7.80
C LYS A 100 -15.71 18.86 -8.85
N ARG A 101 -15.77 19.30 -10.11
CA ARG A 101 -14.95 18.74 -11.20
C ARG A 101 -13.67 19.52 -11.42
N THR A 102 -13.49 20.61 -10.73
CA THR A 102 -12.40 21.57 -10.87
C THR A 102 -11.67 21.74 -9.55
N GLY A 103 -10.51 22.37 -9.57
CA GLY A 103 -9.74 22.65 -8.36
C GLY A 103 -8.25 22.33 -8.53
N LEU A 104 -7.47 22.51 -7.46
CA LEU A 104 -6.03 22.29 -7.45
C LEU A 104 -5.69 21.02 -6.65
N VAL A 105 -5.02 20.08 -7.31
CA VAL A 105 -4.34 18.94 -6.71
C VAL A 105 -2.84 19.19 -6.78
N VAL A 106 -2.16 19.17 -5.65
CA VAL A 106 -0.69 19.22 -5.59
C VAL A 106 -0.17 17.80 -5.37
N TRP A 107 0.56 17.26 -6.34
CA TRP A 107 1.13 15.93 -6.25
C TRP A 107 2.63 16.02 -5.93
N ILE A 108 2.98 15.63 -4.70
CA ILE A 108 4.34 15.68 -4.20
C ILE A 108 5.00 14.32 -4.40
N VAL A 109 6.15 14.32 -5.04
CA VAL A 109 6.95 13.11 -5.31
C VAL A 109 8.36 13.24 -4.71
N PRO A 110 8.97 12.11 -4.25
CA PRO A 110 10.23 12.15 -3.50
C PRO A 110 11.48 12.26 -4.39
N SER A 111 11.42 11.89 -5.67
CA SER A 111 12.61 11.83 -6.54
C SER A 111 12.29 12.19 -7.99
N GLU A 112 13.32 12.68 -8.70
CA GLU A 112 13.25 13.08 -10.12
C GLU A 112 12.76 11.95 -11.03
N THR A 113 13.21 10.72 -10.77
CA THR A 113 12.83 9.55 -11.60
C THR A 113 11.34 9.25 -11.50
N ILE A 114 10.78 9.27 -10.26
CA ILE A 114 9.32 9.09 -10.05
C ILE A 114 8.57 10.25 -10.69
N TYR A 115 9.08 11.46 -10.53
CA TYR A 115 8.53 12.68 -11.10
C TYR A 115 8.35 12.56 -12.61
N SER A 116 9.44 12.34 -13.33
CA SER A 116 9.46 12.29 -14.81
C SER A 116 8.55 11.18 -15.34
N GLN A 117 8.61 9.97 -14.75
CA GLN A 117 7.77 8.84 -15.18
C GLN A 117 6.28 9.07 -14.91
N THR A 118 5.94 9.65 -13.74
CA THR A 118 4.54 9.89 -13.39
C THR A 118 3.95 11.00 -14.25
N VAL A 119 4.69 12.10 -14.43
CA VAL A 119 4.28 13.22 -15.31
C VAL A 119 4.08 12.74 -16.74
N GLN A 120 5.01 11.96 -17.29
CA GLN A 120 4.90 11.42 -18.65
C GLN A 120 3.66 10.56 -18.81
N LYS A 121 3.41 9.61 -17.89
CA LYS A 121 2.23 8.72 -17.91
C LYS A 121 0.91 9.52 -17.85
N ILE A 122 0.87 10.59 -17.03
CA ILE A 122 -0.37 11.37 -16.83
C ILE A 122 -0.56 12.43 -17.93
N ARG A 123 0.48 12.88 -18.59
CA ARG A 123 0.38 13.76 -19.77
C ARG A 123 -0.11 13.04 -21.02
N ASP A 124 0.24 11.77 -21.16
CA ASP A 124 -0.19 10.97 -22.30
C ASP A 124 -1.70 10.73 -22.26
N LYS A 125 -2.45 11.35 -23.18
CA LYS A 125 -3.91 11.21 -23.29
C LYS A 125 -4.36 9.79 -23.64
N GLY A 126 -3.49 8.96 -24.22
CA GLY A 126 -3.71 7.56 -24.47
C GLY A 126 -3.60 6.69 -23.21
N ASN A 127 -2.96 7.20 -22.16
CA ASN A 127 -2.75 6.45 -20.94
C ASN A 127 -4.04 6.32 -20.10
N PRO A 128 -4.40 5.13 -19.60
CA PRO A 128 -5.59 4.92 -18.79
C PRO A 128 -5.67 5.81 -17.53
N LEU A 129 -4.53 6.16 -16.92
CA LEU A 129 -4.50 7.04 -15.76
C LEU A 129 -4.94 8.47 -16.11
N ARG A 130 -4.51 8.97 -17.27
CA ARG A 130 -4.96 10.26 -17.77
C ARG A 130 -6.44 10.24 -18.09
N GLN A 131 -6.93 9.19 -18.73
CA GLN A 131 -8.34 9.04 -19.07
C GLN A 131 -9.24 9.04 -17.83
N LEU A 132 -8.80 8.45 -16.71
CA LEU A 132 -9.51 8.52 -15.43
C LEU A 132 -9.62 9.96 -14.89
N LEU A 133 -8.55 10.75 -14.97
CA LEU A 133 -8.58 12.17 -14.59
C LEU A 133 -9.49 12.99 -15.53
N ASP A 134 -9.43 12.72 -16.82
CA ASP A 134 -10.29 13.40 -17.80
C ASP A 134 -11.77 13.05 -17.61
N GLN A 135 -12.10 11.81 -17.24
CA GLN A 135 -13.46 11.43 -16.86
C GLN A 135 -13.93 12.18 -15.60
N CYS A 136 -13.05 12.30 -14.58
CA CYS A 136 -13.37 13.02 -13.35
C CYS A 136 -13.65 14.51 -13.61
N SER A 137 -12.83 15.17 -14.44
CA SER A 137 -12.90 16.58 -14.71
C SER A 137 -13.90 16.96 -15.83
N GLY A 138 -14.46 15.97 -16.54
CA GLY A 138 -15.23 16.21 -17.77
C GLY A 138 -14.36 16.69 -18.93
N ASN A 139 -13.20 16.06 -19.12
CA ASN A 139 -12.15 16.38 -20.12
C ASN A 139 -11.46 17.75 -19.93
N ARG A 140 -11.49 18.28 -18.72
CA ARG A 140 -10.87 19.56 -18.35
C ARG A 140 -9.75 19.35 -17.33
N THR A 141 -8.76 18.52 -17.68
CA THR A 141 -7.58 18.28 -16.84
C THR A 141 -6.37 19.04 -17.39
N ILE A 142 -5.72 19.80 -16.53
CA ILE A 142 -4.45 20.48 -16.80
C ILE A 142 -3.36 19.82 -15.96
N ILE A 143 -2.24 19.44 -16.58
CA ILE A 143 -1.06 18.91 -15.91
C ILE A 143 0.02 19.95 -15.92
N LEU A 144 0.40 20.44 -14.76
CA LEU A 144 1.42 21.46 -14.59
C LEU A 144 2.63 20.94 -13.83
N GLU A 145 3.76 21.50 -14.17
CA GLU A 145 5.03 21.35 -13.47
C GLU A 145 5.45 22.66 -12.83
N LYS A 146 6.34 22.59 -11.85
CA LYS A 146 6.94 23.75 -11.23
C LYS A 146 7.53 24.69 -12.28
N GLY A 147 7.24 26.00 -12.14
CA GLY A 147 7.71 27.04 -13.05
C GLY A 147 6.81 27.29 -14.26
N GLN A 148 5.75 26.51 -14.43
CA GLN A 148 4.72 26.81 -15.41
C GLN A 148 3.70 27.79 -14.84
N ARG A 149 3.10 28.60 -15.73
CA ARG A 149 2.07 29.57 -15.38
C ARG A 149 0.83 28.86 -14.82
N LEU A 150 0.27 29.42 -13.77
CA LEU A 150 -0.99 29.00 -13.16
C LEU A 150 -1.85 30.25 -12.91
N THR A 151 -3.11 30.18 -13.28
CA THR A 151 -4.08 31.27 -13.08
C THR A 151 -5.26 30.79 -12.21
N THR A 152 -6.00 31.74 -11.63
CA THR A 152 -7.26 31.44 -10.92
C THR A 152 -8.26 30.76 -11.84
N ASN A 153 -8.39 31.23 -13.09
CA ASN A 153 -9.28 30.63 -14.09
C ASN A 153 -8.91 29.17 -14.38
N ASP A 154 -7.61 28.83 -14.40
CA ASP A 154 -7.19 27.42 -14.61
C ASP A 154 -7.78 26.52 -13.53
N ILE A 155 -7.79 26.97 -12.28
CA ILE A 155 -8.33 26.21 -11.14
C ILE A 155 -9.86 26.21 -11.10
N GLU A 156 -10.48 27.32 -11.48
CA GLU A 156 -11.94 27.45 -11.47
C GLU A 156 -12.60 26.63 -12.57
N GLU A 157 -11.97 26.56 -13.75
CA GLU A 157 -12.54 25.89 -14.92
C GLU A 157 -12.04 24.47 -15.13
N ASN A 158 -10.90 24.10 -14.56
CA ASN A 158 -10.25 22.81 -14.79
C ASN A 158 -9.86 22.10 -13.48
N LEU A 159 -9.61 20.81 -13.59
CA LEU A 159 -8.87 20.04 -12.60
C LEU A 159 -7.38 20.21 -12.89
N VAL A 160 -6.71 21.00 -12.09
CA VAL A 160 -5.27 21.21 -12.22
C VAL A 160 -4.53 20.23 -11.33
N VAL A 161 -3.64 19.43 -11.92
CA VAL A 161 -2.71 18.56 -11.20
C VAL A 161 -1.31 19.13 -11.33
N LEU A 162 -0.83 19.72 -10.25
CA LEU A 162 0.48 20.36 -10.17
C LEU A 162 1.50 19.40 -9.53
N PHE A 163 2.50 19.00 -10.30
CA PHE A 163 3.59 18.15 -9.81
C PHE A 163 4.71 18.98 -9.20
N VAL A 164 5.13 18.61 -7.99
CA VAL A 164 6.27 19.23 -7.29
C VAL A 164 7.12 18.17 -6.60
N MET A 165 8.44 18.41 -6.57
CA MET A 165 9.34 17.58 -5.77
C MET A 165 9.41 18.11 -4.33
N ILE A 166 9.53 17.21 -3.35
CA ILE A 166 9.63 17.61 -1.94
C ILE A 166 10.78 18.60 -1.68
N GLN A 167 11.91 18.42 -2.36
CA GLN A 167 13.06 19.29 -2.24
C GLN A 167 12.77 20.73 -2.68
N SER A 168 11.83 20.89 -3.61
CA SER A 168 11.44 22.21 -4.12
C SER A 168 10.58 23.01 -3.16
N ILE A 169 9.92 22.35 -2.20
CA ILE A 169 9.03 23.00 -1.23
C ILE A 169 9.63 23.05 0.19
N SER A 170 10.73 22.32 0.47
CA SER A 170 11.39 22.35 1.79
C SER A 170 12.17 23.64 1.98
N ARG A 171 11.86 24.37 3.05
CA ARG A 171 12.51 25.68 3.36
C ARG A 171 13.86 25.56 4.10
N THR A 172 14.35 24.36 4.38
CA THR A 172 15.46 24.14 5.33
C THR A 172 16.86 24.15 4.72
N ASN A 173 17.02 24.04 3.41
CA ASN A 173 18.35 23.93 2.82
C ASN A 173 18.51 24.83 1.59
N GLY A 174 19.11 26.01 1.80
CA GLY A 174 19.82 26.76 0.78
C GLY A 174 19.05 27.12 -0.50
N LYS A 175 19.76 27.59 -1.48
CA LYS A 175 19.29 28.25 -2.72
C LYS A 175 18.23 27.54 -3.57
N GLU A 176 18.04 26.23 -3.47
CA GLU A 176 17.02 25.51 -4.27
C GLU A 176 15.64 25.40 -3.61
N ALA A 177 15.59 25.41 -2.30
CA ALA A 177 14.36 25.33 -1.50
C ALA A 177 13.44 26.55 -1.67
N LEU A 178 14.00 27.67 -2.09
CA LEU A 178 13.29 28.94 -2.20
C LEU A 178 12.51 29.12 -3.53
N LYS A 179 12.73 28.26 -4.53
CA LYS A 179 12.20 28.50 -5.89
C LYS A 179 10.67 28.49 -6.00
N VAL A 180 9.95 27.77 -5.12
CA VAL A 180 8.47 27.78 -5.10
C VAL A 180 7.93 29.05 -4.43
N PHE A 181 8.69 29.61 -3.51
CA PHE A 181 8.32 30.80 -2.73
C PHE A 181 9.02 32.09 -3.24
N GLN A 182 9.79 32.00 -4.32
CA GLN A 182 10.34 33.19 -4.98
C GLN A 182 9.26 33.94 -5.72
N ASP A 183 9.32 35.25 -5.69
CA ASP A 183 8.58 36.11 -6.58
C ASP A 183 9.11 35.92 -8.01
N SER A 184 8.34 35.22 -8.83
CA SER A 184 8.78 34.80 -10.17
C SER A 184 7.82 35.21 -11.28
N GLY A 185 6.70 35.88 -10.90
CA GLY A 185 5.61 36.22 -11.85
C GLY A 185 4.85 34.98 -12.34
N GLY A 186 3.86 35.23 -13.22
CA GLY A 186 3.05 34.15 -13.81
C GLY A 186 1.92 33.64 -12.92
N TYR A 187 1.71 34.24 -11.73
CA TYR A 187 0.67 33.94 -10.76
C TYR A 187 -0.16 35.16 -10.41
N ASP A 188 -0.09 36.20 -11.21
CA ASP A 188 -0.63 37.53 -10.94
C ASP A 188 -2.14 37.54 -10.69
N SER A 189 -2.88 36.62 -11.32
CA SER A 189 -4.32 36.51 -11.16
C SER A 189 -4.79 36.15 -9.73
N PHE A 190 -3.89 35.64 -8.88
CA PHE A 190 -4.19 35.32 -7.48
C PHE A 190 -4.08 36.54 -6.55
N PHE A 191 -3.45 37.62 -7.01
CA PHE A 191 -3.04 38.73 -6.16
C PHE A 191 -3.65 40.05 -6.64
N PRO A 192 -3.88 40.99 -5.71
CA PRO A 192 -4.21 42.35 -6.09
C PRO A 192 -3.09 43.00 -6.88
N ALA A 193 -3.41 44.05 -7.65
CA ALA A 193 -2.39 44.86 -8.33
C ALA A 193 -1.48 45.56 -7.30
N ASP A 194 -0.19 45.72 -7.61
CA ASP A 194 0.85 46.18 -6.69
C ASP A 194 0.56 47.52 -6.02
N ASN A 195 -0.25 48.38 -6.63
CA ASN A 195 -0.65 49.71 -6.11
C ASN A 195 -1.90 49.64 -5.19
N ARG A 196 -2.49 48.44 -4.98
CA ARG A 196 -3.69 48.23 -4.17
C ARG A 196 -3.36 47.63 -2.80
N TYR A 197 -2.59 48.37 -2.02
CA TYR A 197 -2.17 47.98 -0.67
C TYR A 197 -3.34 47.60 0.24
N ASP A 198 -4.48 48.33 0.12
CA ASP A 198 -5.72 48.04 0.83
C ASP A 198 -6.22 46.59 0.61
N LEU A 199 -6.13 46.12 -0.64
CA LEU A 199 -6.50 44.73 -0.99
C LEU A 199 -5.47 43.71 -0.55
N HIS A 200 -4.19 44.06 -0.57
CA HIS A 200 -3.13 43.22 -0.02
C HIS A 200 -3.31 42.99 1.48
N GLU A 201 -3.64 44.02 2.25
CA GLU A 201 -3.96 43.90 3.66
C GLU A 201 -5.20 43.03 3.92
N GLN A 202 -6.26 43.19 3.10
CA GLN A 202 -7.46 42.37 3.19
C GLN A 202 -7.16 40.88 2.93
N LEU A 203 -6.36 40.60 1.90
CA LEU A 203 -5.96 39.24 1.56
C LEU A 203 -5.09 38.63 2.67
N LEU A 204 -4.18 39.40 3.28
CA LEU A 204 -3.38 38.96 4.44
C LEU A 204 -4.24 38.69 5.68
N LYS A 205 -5.33 39.42 5.90
CA LYS A 205 -6.28 39.10 6.98
C LYS A 205 -7.02 37.78 6.73
N GLN A 206 -7.29 37.44 5.46
CA GLN A 206 -7.93 36.18 5.08
C GLN A 206 -6.97 34.99 5.06
N VAL A 207 -5.72 35.22 4.63
CA VAL A 207 -4.67 34.21 4.52
C VAL A 207 -3.38 34.75 5.18
N PRO A 208 -3.30 34.70 6.52
CA PRO A 208 -2.23 35.36 7.29
C PRO A 208 -0.83 34.81 7.05
N ASN A 209 -0.70 33.62 6.47
CA ASN A 209 0.57 32.96 6.24
C ASN A 209 1.14 33.18 4.82
N LEU A 210 0.63 34.17 4.08
CA LEU A 210 1.22 34.58 2.81
C LEU A 210 2.58 35.27 3.04
N ASP A 211 3.54 34.96 2.18
CA ASP A 211 4.81 35.68 2.16
C ASP A 211 4.61 37.06 1.51
N PHE A 212 5.10 38.11 2.16
CA PHE A 212 5.01 39.49 1.69
C PHE A 212 6.32 40.23 1.95
N ILE A 213 6.48 41.37 1.29
CA ILE A 213 7.58 42.31 1.50
C ILE A 213 6.97 43.67 1.91
N SER A 214 7.74 44.46 2.64
CA SER A 214 7.43 45.87 2.87
C SER A 214 8.36 46.71 2.03
N PRO A 215 7.86 47.41 0.98
CA PRO A 215 8.71 48.26 0.14
C PRO A 215 9.40 49.34 0.97
N LEU A 216 10.63 49.69 0.59
CA LEU A 216 11.42 50.72 1.26
C LEU A 216 10.64 52.04 1.38
N GLY A 217 10.50 52.56 2.60
CA GLY A 217 9.80 53.82 2.88
C GLY A 217 8.28 53.68 3.08
N THR A 218 7.73 52.49 3.08
CA THR A 218 6.29 52.23 3.41
C THR A 218 6.19 51.11 4.45
N GLU A 219 5.19 51.22 5.33
CA GLU A 219 4.82 50.10 6.22
C GLU A 219 3.77 49.19 5.59
N GLN A 220 3.37 49.46 4.35
CA GLN A 220 2.30 48.73 3.67
C GLN A 220 2.81 47.41 3.10
N PRO A 221 2.12 46.28 3.35
CA PRO A 221 2.55 45.00 2.86
C PRO A 221 2.24 44.81 1.39
N LEU A 222 3.19 44.26 0.63
CA LEU A 222 3.02 43.80 -0.74
C LEU A 222 3.24 42.28 -0.77
N ILE A 223 2.18 41.53 -1.10
CA ILE A 223 2.23 40.06 -1.15
C ILE A 223 3.11 39.64 -2.34
N MET A 224 4.04 38.69 -2.08
CA MET A 224 4.91 38.16 -3.11
C MET A 224 4.12 37.32 -4.12
N THR A 225 4.32 37.58 -5.41
CA THR A 225 3.72 36.85 -6.54
C THR A 225 4.47 35.53 -6.76
N SER A 226 4.21 34.55 -5.88
CA SER A 226 4.89 33.27 -5.88
C SER A 226 3.92 32.08 -6.03
N LEU A 227 4.43 30.97 -6.58
CA LEU A 227 3.67 29.71 -6.66
C LEU A 227 3.22 29.26 -5.26
N GLY A 228 4.09 29.39 -4.25
CA GLY A 228 3.77 29.03 -2.87
C GLY A 228 2.56 29.77 -2.33
N ASN A 229 2.50 31.08 -2.56
CA ASN A 229 1.35 31.92 -2.15
C ASN A 229 0.09 31.57 -2.96
N ALA A 230 0.20 31.31 -4.27
CA ALA A 230 -0.92 30.87 -5.11
C ALA A 230 -1.50 29.53 -4.60
N ILE A 231 -0.64 28.57 -4.25
CA ILE A 231 -1.07 27.29 -3.64
C ILE A 231 -1.79 27.53 -2.31
N ARG A 232 -1.29 28.38 -1.42
CA ARG A 232 -1.88 28.70 -0.12
C ARG A 232 -3.30 29.27 -0.22
N ILE A 233 -3.51 30.17 -1.19
CA ILE A 233 -4.83 30.75 -1.48
C ILE A 233 -5.80 29.71 -1.98
N SER A 234 -5.31 28.77 -2.80
CA SER A 234 -6.13 27.74 -3.47
C SER A 234 -6.59 26.61 -2.58
N LYS A 235 -6.02 26.43 -1.37
CA LYS A 235 -6.37 25.36 -0.39
C LYS A 235 -6.41 23.98 -1.06
N PRO A 236 -5.27 23.44 -1.53
CA PRO A 236 -5.24 22.28 -2.39
C PRO A 236 -5.62 20.97 -1.70
N PHE A 237 -6.06 19.99 -2.50
CA PHE A 237 -5.89 18.58 -2.14
C PHE A 237 -4.44 18.17 -2.41
N ILE A 238 -3.74 17.63 -1.41
CA ILE A 238 -2.34 17.22 -1.57
C ILE A 238 -2.23 15.71 -1.58
N ILE A 239 -1.60 15.17 -2.64
CA ILE A 239 -1.19 13.77 -2.73
C ILE A 239 0.32 13.68 -2.51
N ILE A 240 0.77 12.71 -1.72
CA ILE A 240 2.20 12.50 -1.41
C ILE A 240 2.55 11.05 -1.68
N ASP A 241 3.43 10.81 -2.65
CA ASP A 241 4.00 9.49 -2.86
C ASP A 241 5.19 9.28 -1.91
N GLU A 242 5.33 8.07 -1.35
CA GLU A 242 6.33 7.69 -0.34
C GLU A 242 6.40 8.67 0.85
N ILE A 243 5.25 8.99 1.43
CA ILE A 243 5.10 10.01 2.48
C ILE A 243 6.03 9.80 3.69
N HIS A 244 6.48 8.57 3.98
CA HIS A 244 7.42 8.29 5.07
C HIS A 244 8.77 9.02 4.92
N LYS A 245 9.16 9.41 3.69
CA LYS A 245 10.38 10.17 3.39
C LYS A 245 10.25 11.65 3.68
N VAL A 246 9.03 12.15 3.68
CA VAL A 246 8.72 13.56 3.90
C VAL A 246 8.07 13.81 5.27
N PHE A 247 8.22 12.88 6.19
CA PHE A 247 7.65 12.93 7.53
C PHE A 247 8.62 13.50 8.60
N SER A 248 9.61 14.29 8.21
CA SER A 248 10.36 15.12 9.14
C SER A 248 9.52 16.30 9.63
N GLU A 249 9.84 16.84 10.80
CA GLU A 249 9.10 17.97 11.38
C GLU A 249 9.05 19.16 10.42
N ASN A 250 10.18 19.48 9.79
CA ASN A 250 10.27 20.58 8.84
C ASN A 250 9.43 20.35 7.57
N ALA A 251 9.45 19.13 7.04
CA ALA A 251 8.65 18.79 5.87
C ALA A 251 7.14 18.85 6.19
N ARG A 252 6.73 18.38 7.37
CA ARG A 252 5.34 18.49 7.84
C ARG A 252 4.93 19.96 7.95
N LYS A 253 5.71 20.80 8.64
CA LYS A 253 5.44 22.25 8.74
C LYS A 253 5.32 22.92 7.39
N THR A 254 6.16 22.50 6.42
CA THR A 254 6.06 23.04 5.05
C THR A 254 4.76 22.63 4.37
N ILE A 255 4.36 21.36 4.45
CA ILE A 255 3.08 20.87 3.89
C ILE A 255 1.90 21.60 4.57
N ASP A 256 1.92 21.72 5.90
CA ASP A 256 0.90 22.45 6.68
C ASP A 256 0.79 23.90 6.22
N SER A 257 1.93 24.54 5.93
CA SER A 257 1.97 25.94 5.47
C SER A 257 1.38 26.17 4.08
N LEU A 258 1.19 25.12 3.27
CA LEU A 258 0.51 25.21 1.97
C LEU A 258 -1.02 25.30 2.07
N ASN A 259 -1.56 25.36 3.28
CA ASN A 259 -2.99 25.44 3.58
C ASN A 259 -3.83 24.31 2.96
N PRO A 260 -3.41 23.03 3.04
CA PRO A 260 -4.18 21.96 2.46
C PRO A 260 -5.57 21.85 3.08
N GLU A 261 -6.55 21.47 2.28
CA GLU A 261 -7.86 21.06 2.76
C GLU A 261 -7.88 19.56 3.14
N PHE A 262 -7.09 18.76 2.43
CA PHE A 262 -6.93 17.33 2.68
C PHE A 262 -5.55 16.87 2.21
N VAL A 263 -4.94 15.93 2.93
CA VAL A 263 -3.67 15.31 2.53
C VAL A 263 -3.84 13.79 2.51
N LEU A 264 -3.49 13.17 1.40
CA LEU A 264 -3.45 11.72 1.25
C LEU A 264 -2.05 11.26 0.86
N GLY A 265 -1.46 10.44 1.70
CA GLY A 265 -0.13 9.87 1.47
C GLY A 265 -0.18 8.39 1.14
N PHE A 266 0.78 7.94 0.34
CA PHE A 266 1.02 6.53 0.05
C PHE A 266 2.38 6.12 0.60
N SER A 267 2.45 4.94 1.23
CA SER A 267 3.70 4.39 1.74
C SER A 267 3.66 2.87 1.79
N ALA A 268 4.78 2.22 1.51
CA ALA A 268 4.96 0.80 1.80
C ALA A 268 5.19 0.57 3.30
N THR A 269 5.86 1.52 3.95
CA THR A 269 6.30 1.43 5.35
C THR A 269 5.93 2.71 6.12
N PRO A 270 4.64 2.93 6.42
CA PRO A 270 4.23 4.10 7.20
C PRO A 270 4.82 4.04 8.61
N LYS A 271 5.12 5.21 9.18
CA LYS A 271 5.58 5.32 10.56
C LYS A 271 4.43 5.14 11.55
N ALA A 272 4.73 4.71 12.78
CA ALA A 272 3.72 4.38 13.80
C ALA A 272 2.81 5.55 14.20
N GLU A 273 3.32 6.77 14.11
CA GLU A 273 2.59 8.01 14.42
C GLU A 273 1.68 8.53 13.30
N MET A 274 1.65 7.87 12.14
CA MET A 274 0.81 8.26 11.02
C MET A 274 -0.63 7.74 11.14
N ASN A 275 -1.59 8.49 10.60
CA ASN A 275 -2.99 8.05 10.49
C ASN A 275 -3.16 7.12 9.29
N VAL A 276 -3.15 5.81 9.52
CA VAL A 276 -3.31 4.82 8.44
C VAL A 276 -4.79 4.51 8.24
N LEU A 277 -5.29 4.77 7.04
CA LEU A 277 -6.68 4.49 6.66
C LEU A 277 -6.89 3.00 6.38
N VAL A 278 -6.00 2.42 5.60
CA VAL A 278 -6.09 1.01 5.19
C VAL A 278 -4.69 0.45 4.97
N THR A 279 -4.53 -0.82 5.33
CA THR A 279 -3.28 -1.56 5.14
C THR A 279 -3.52 -2.67 4.13
N ILE A 280 -2.65 -2.73 3.12
CA ILE A 280 -2.55 -3.81 2.15
C ILE A 280 -1.29 -4.60 2.45
N THR A 281 -1.42 -5.92 2.47
CA THR A 281 -0.34 -6.86 2.77
C THR A 281 0.32 -7.39 1.48
N GLY A 282 1.50 -7.98 1.61
CA GLY A 282 2.14 -8.68 0.51
C GLY A 282 1.36 -9.90 0.05
N LEU A 283 0.68 -10.59 0.96
CA LEU A 283 -0.20 -11.72 0.63
C LEU A 283 -1.34 -11.30 -0.29
N GLU A 284 -2.01 -10.17 -0.01
CA GLU A 284 -3.05 -9.63 -0.89
C GLU A 284 -2.51 -9.29 -2.30
N LEU A 285 -1.27 -8.80 -2.39
CA LEU A 285 -0.62 -8.59 -3.68
C LEU A 285 -0.33 -9.90 -4.40
N LYS A 286 0.11 -10.92 -3.67
CA LYS A 286 0.37 -12.26 -4.23
C LYS A 286 -0.89 -12.92 -4.75
N GLU A 287 -1.99 -12.86 -4.00
CA GLU A 287 -3.30 -13.38 -4.38
C GLU A 287 -3.82 -12.73 -5.67
N GLU A 288 -3.56 -11.45 -5.84
CA GLU A 288 -3.95 -10.68 -7.03
C GLU A 288 -2.87 -10.66 -8.13
N GLU A 289 -1.88 -11.55 -8.05
CA GLU A 289 -0.86 -11.78 -9.08
C GLU A 289 0.04 -10.56 -9.37
N MET A 290 0.29 -9.73 -8.38
CA MET A 290 1.11 -8.52 -8.54
C MET A 290 2.59 -8.78 -8.38
N VAL A 291 2.97 -9.89 -7.74
CA VAL A 291 4.36 -10.22 -7.39
C VAL A 291 4.72 -11.64 -7.81
N LYS A 292 5.97 -11.79 -8.33
CA LYS A 292 6.58 -13.07 -8.66
C LYS A 292 7.07 -13.74 -7.38
N LEU A 293 6.44 -14.80 -6.98
CA LEU A 293 6.82 -15.64 -5.85
C LEU A 293 6.51 -17.11 -6.17
N ASP A 294 7.45 -18.03 -5.91
CA ASP A 294 8.48 -17.96 -4.87
C ASP A 294 9.75 -17.21 -5.35
N MET A 295 10.59 -16.79 -4.39
CA MET A 295 11.92 -16.27 -4.67
C MET A 295 12.97 -17.33 -4.32
N HIS A 296 13.82 -17.67 -5.28
CA HIS A 296 14.90 -18.61 -5.10
C HIS A 296 16.20 -17.88 -4.80
N ILE A 297 16.83 -18.22 -3.68
CA ILE A 297 18.14 -17.71 -3.30
C ILE A 297 19.15 -18.81 -3.57
N LEU A 298 20.07 -18.53 -4.50
CA LEU A 298 20.99 -19.52 -5.08
C LEU A 298 22.40 -19.24 -4.55
N PRO A 299 22.97 -20.16 -3.74
CA PRO A 299 24.32 -20.03 -3.23
C PRO A 299 25.35 -20.16 -4.36
N PRO A 300 26.59 -19.66 -4.14
CA PRO A 300 27.66 -19.80 -5.12
C PRO A 300 28.01 -21.28 -5.35
N ILE A 301 28.17 -21.65 -6.60
CA ILE A 301 28.57 -23.02 -6.99
C ILE A 301 30.01 -23.32 -6.55
N SER A 302 30.88 -22.32 -6.62
CA SER A 302 32.28 -22.42 -6.26
C SER A 302 32.50 -22.15 -4.77
N LYS A 303 33.27 -23.02 -4.11
CA LYS A 303 33.76 -22.80 -2.73
C LYS A 303 34.96 -21.82 -2.69
N GLN A 304 35.46 -21.34 -3.83
CA GLN A 304 36.51 -20.34 -3.89
C GLN A 304 35.96 -18.94 -3.59
N GLU A 305 36.59 -18.24 -2.70
CA GLU A 305 36.21 -16.84 -2.40
C GLU A 305 36.30 -15.98 -3.68
N ASN A 306 35.21 -15.29 -4.03
CA ASN A 306 35.08 -14.33 -5.13
C ASN A 306 35.02 -14.89 -6.57
N ASP A 307 34.52 -16.09 -6.81
CA ASP A 307 34.27 -16.53 -8.18
C ASP A 307 32.99 -15.91 -8.79
N TRP A 308 33.01 -14.59 -8.97
CA TRP A 308 31.94 -13.85 -9.64
C TRP A 308 31.79 -14.28 -11.11
N LYS A 309 32.84 -14.78 -11.76
CA LYS A 309 32.81 -15.25 -13.16
C LYS A 309 31.98 -16.51 -13.31
N ALA A 310 32.13 -17.48 -12.40
CA ALA A 310 31.30 -18.69 -12.40
C ALA A 310 29.83 -18.34 -12.19
N MET A 311 29.54 -17.41 -11.26
CA MET A 311 28.18 -16.93 -11.03
C MET A 311 27.59 -16.23 -12.26
N ILE A 312 28.31 -15.34 -12.93
CA ILE A 312 27.86 -14.66 -14.15
C ILE A 312 27.59 -15.68 -15.28
N LYS A 313 28.39 -16.70 -15.42
CA LYS A 313 28.16 -17.78 -16.38
C LYS A 313 26.87 -18.53 -16.08
N GLU A 314 26.63 -18.89 -14.82
CA GLU A 314 25.37 -19.53 -14.39
C GLU A 314 24.15 -18.62 -14.61
N ILE A 315 24.27 -17.34 -14.30
CA ILE A 315 23.21 -16.34 -14.56
C ILE A 315 22.89 -16.27 -16.06
N LYS A 316 23.92 -16.25 -16.92
CA LYS A 316 23.74 -16.26 -18.39
C LYS A 316 22.94 -17.48 -18.83
N GLU A 317 23.38 -18.67 -18.44
CA GLU A 317 22.75 -19.93 -18.82
C GLU A 317 21.29 -20.00 -18.30
N HIS A 318 21.06 -19.58 -17.09
CA HIS A 318 19.69 -19.55 -16.51
C HIS A 318 18.79 -18.54 -17.22
N ARG A 319 19.30 -17.34 -17.50
CA ARG A 319 18.54 -16.32 -18.23
C ARG A 319 18.17 -16.81 -19.64
N GLU A 320 19.06 -17.50 -20.32
CA GLU A 320 18.81 -18.09 -21.65
C GLU A 320 17.68 -19.11 -21.59
N LYS A 321 17.68 -20.01 -20.59
CA LYS A 321 16.57 -20.96 -20.36
C LYS A 321 15.24 -20.25 -20.10
N LEU A 322 15.26 -19.20 -19.29
CA LEU A 322 14.05 -18.38 -19.05
C LEU A 322 13.57 -17.71 -20.35
N GLU A 323 14.49 -17.26 -21.21
CA GLU A 323 14.12 -16.67 -22.49
C GLU A 323 13.53 -17.68 -23.46
N GLU A 324 14.03 -18.92 -23.49
CA GLU A 324 13.42 -20.01 -24.27
C GLU A 324 11.99 -20.30 -23.78
N THR A 325 11.80 -20.38 -22.47
CA THR A 325 10.48 -20.53 -21.85
C THR A 325 9.56 -19.36 -22.19
N ALA A 326 10.07 -18.13 -22.16
CA ALA A 326 9.30 -16.94 -22.50
C ALA A 326 8.93 -16.88 -23.99
N LYS A 327 9.83 -17.32 -24.90
CA LYS A 327 9.53 -17.43 -26.33
C LYS A 327 8.45 -18.47 -26.61
N GLN A 328 8.48 -19.60 -25.89
CA GLN A 328 7.41 -20.59 -26.01
C GLN A 328 6.07 -20.03 -25.51
N TYR A 329 6.07 -19.38 -24.34
CA TYR A 329 4.90 -18.72 -23.80
C TYR A 329 4.34 -17.66 -24.75
N GLN A 330 5.18 -16.88 -25.42
CA GLN A 330 4.76 -15.90 -26.41
C GLN A 330 4.11 -16.57 -27.64
N LYS A 331 4.64 -17.71 -28.11
CA LYS A 331 4.00 -18.47 -29.21
C LYS A 331 2.61 -18.96 -28.84
N ASP A 332 2.44 -19.40 -27.60
CA ASP A 332 1.19 -20.00 -27.12
C ASP A 332 0.13 -18.95 -26.79
N THR A 333 0.53 -17.76 -26.32
CA THR A 333 -0.38 -16.74 -25.76
C THR A 333 -0.37 -15.41 -26.49
N GLY A 334 0.63 -15.17 -27.34
CA GLY A 334 0.88 -13.85 -27.96
C GLY A 334 1.51 -12.81 -27.00
N VAL A 335 1.72 -13.13 -25.73
CA VAL A 335 2.22 -12.17 -24.72
C VAL A 335 3.76 -12.20 -24.68
N TYR A 336 4.37 -11.04 -24.94
CA TYR A 336 5.81 -10.88 -24.92
C TYR A 336 6.36 -10.67 -23.53
N ILE A 337 7.32 -11.50 -23.13
CA ILE A 337 8.11 -11.34 -21.91
C ILE A 337 9.58 -11.52 -22.27
N ARG A 338 10.45 -10.63 -21.76
CA ARG A 338 11.90 -10.69 -21.93
C ARG A 338 12.60 -10.82 -20.59
N PRO A 339 12.97 -12.02 -20.13
CA PRO A 339 13.73 -12.21 -18.90
C PRO A 339 15.07 -11.46 -18.93
N THR A 340 15.23 -10.53 -18.00
CA THR A 340 16.42 -9.68 -17.89
C THR A 340 17.10 -9.93 -16.54
N ALA A 341 18.45 -9.96 -16.55
CA ALA A 341 19.26 -10.06 -15.36
C ALA A 341 19.76 -8.69 -14.91
N LEU A 342 19.55 -8.37 -13.63
CA LEU A 342 20.14 -7.22 -12.95
C LEU A 342 21.44 -7.68 -12.25
N LEU A 343 22.57 -7.04 -12.56
CA LEU A 343 23.87 -7.38 -12.00
C LEU A 343 24.36 -6.21 -11.16
N GLN A 344 24.38 -6.41 -9.84
CA GLN A 344 24.89 -5.41 -8.92
C GLN A 344 26.39 -5.61 -8.72
N VAL A 345 27.16 -4.56 -9.03
CA VAL A 345 28.60 -4.51 -8.85
C VAL A 345 29.00 -3.53 -7.77
N GLU A 346 30.26 -3.61 -7.32
CA GLU A 346 30.78 -2.74 -6.27
C GLU A 346 30.79 -1.26 -6.66
N ALA A 347 30.60 -0.39 -5.69
CA ALA A 347 30.75 1.05 -5.86
C ALA A 347 32.25 1.40 -6.00
N THR A 348 32.72 1.53 -7.22
CA THR A 348 34.11 1.87 -7.55
C THR A 348 34.18 3.18 -8.34
N GLY A 349 35.13 4.06 -8.01
CA GLY A 349 35.46 5.23 -8.82
C GLY A 349 36.10 4.82 -10.17
N LYS A 350 36.19 5.75 -11.15
CA LYS A 350 36.84 5.51 -12.45
C LYS A 350 38.26 4.96 -12.34
N ASP A 351 39.01 5.39 -11.32
CA ASP A 351 40.44 5.07 -11.12
C ASP A 351 40.70 3.87 -10.20
N GLN A 352 39.64 3.09 -9.85
CA GLN A 352 39.76 1.94 -8.91
C GLN A 352 39.66 0.57 -9.60
N ARG A 353 39.67 0.52 -10.91
CA ARG A 353 39.70 -0.73 -11.68
C ARG A 353 41.01 -1.50 -11.39
N GLY A 354 40.94 -2.78 -11.14
CA GLY A 354 42.12 -3.62 -10.90
C GLY A 354 42.63 -3.65 -9.44
N LYS A 355 41.99 -2.96 -8.49
CA LYS A 355 42.39 -2.94 -7.05
C LYS A 355 41.62 -3.99 -6.21
N GLY A 356 41.40 -5.19 -6.77
CA GLY A 356 40.71 -6.27 -6.06
C GLY A 356 39.18 -6.10 -5.96
N ARG A 357 38.61 -5.14 -6.68
CA ARG A 357 37.16 -4.88 -6.77
C ARG A 357 36.65 -5.12 -8.17
N VAL A 358 35.43 -5.61 -8.29
CA VAL A 358 34.79 -5.91 -9.59
C VAL A 358 34.09 -4.64 -10.10
N HIS A 359 34.58 -4.11 -11.22
CA HIS A 359 34.02 -2.94 -11.87
C HIS A 359 32.94 -3.33 -12.89
N SER A 360 32.00 -2.41 -13.19
CA SER A 360 30.94 -2.66 -14.19
C SER A 360 31.47 -3.03 -15.57
N LEU A 361 32.62 -2.46 -15.97
CA LEU A 361 33.29 -2.81 -17.22
C LEU A 361 33.90 -4.21 -17.22
N ASP A 362 34.41 -4.70 -16.08
CA ASP A 362 34.96 -6.06 -15.97
C ASP A 362 33.85 -7.09 -16.17
N VAL A 363 32.65 -6.84 -15.64
CA VAL A 363 31.49 -7.71 -15.87
C VAL A 363 31.03 -7.65 -17.31
N LYS A 364 30.98 -6.45 -17.93
CA LYS A 364 30.64 -6.29 -19.35
C LYS A 364 31.62 -7.04 -20.24
N GLU A 365 32.93 -6.87 -20.06
CA GLU A 365 33.98 -7.56 -20.83
C GLU A 365 33.88 -9.07 -20.65
N TYR A 366 33.59 -9.56 -19.44
CA TYR A 366 33.43 -10.98 -19.21
C TYR A 366 32.18 -11.54 -19.89
N LEU A 367 31.01 -10.84 -19.85
CA LEU A 367 29.81 -11.24 -20.60
C LEU A 367 30.10 -11.32 -22.12
N VAL A 368 30.80 -10.33 -22.66
CA VAL A 368 31.23 -10.35 -24.08
C VAL A 368 32.13 -11.54 -24.37
N SER A 369 33.05 -11.89 -23.46
CA SER A 369 33.91 -13.10 -23.61
C SER A 369 33.12 -14.41 -23.55
N LEU A 370 31.91 -14.40 -23.02
CA LEU A 370 30.94 -15.49 -23.05
C LEU A 370 29.98 -15.41 -24.26
N GLU A 371 30.36 -14.67 -25.31
CA GLU A 371 29.59 -14.51 -26.56
C GLU A 371 28.26 -13.79 -26.43
N VAL A 372 28.07 -13.00 -25.35
CA VAL A 372 26.90 -12.10 -25.24
C VAL A 372 27.12 -10.87 -26.12
N ASN A 373 26.11 -10.53 -26.95
CA ASN A 373 26.20 -9.38 -27.81
C ASN A 373 26.34 -8.09 -26.95
N PRO A 374 27.29 -7.18 -27.22
CA PRO A 374 27.49 -5.94 -26.53
C PRO A 374 26.20 -5.07 -26.39
N ASP A 375 25.30 -5.10 -27.40
CA ASP A 375 24.03 -4.39 -27.40
C ASP A 375 23.01 -4.95 -26.41
N GLU A 376 23.20 -6.18 -25.97
CA GLU A 376 22.37 -6.80 -24.93
C GLU A 376 22.78 -6.41 -23.50
N ILE A 377 23.90 -5.65 -23.35
CA ILE A 377 24.48 -5.30 -22.06
C ILE A 377 24.45 -3.80 -21.85
N ALA A 378 23.60 -3.35 -20.93
CA ALA A 378 23.50 -1.95 -20.54
C ALA A 378 24.16 -1.69 -19.18
N ILE A 379 24.83 -0.55 -19.03
CA ILE A 379 25.42 -0.08 -17.78
C ILE A 379 24.61 1.12 -17.27
N LYS A 380 24.16 1.02 -16.01
CA LYS A 380 23.49 2.11 -15.30
C LYS A 380 24.23 2.44 -14.01
N THR A 381 24.95 3.57 -14.04
CA THR A 381 25.70 4.13 -12.90
C THR A 381 25.42 5.62 -12.79
N SER A 382 26.01 6.29 -11.81
CA SER A 382 25.93 7.76 -11.69
C SER A 382 26.60 8.50 -12.88
N SER A 383 27.58 7.88 -13.54
CA SER A 383 28.37 8.47 -14.64
C SER A 383 28.03 7.93 -16.04
N GLN A 384 27.23 6.88 -16.13
CA GLN A 384 26.84 6.25 -17.40
C GLN A 384 25.40 5.72 -17.29
N ASN A 385 24.57 6.03 -18.27
CA ASN A 385 23.17 5.63 -18.31
C ASN A 385 22.76 5.16 -19.70
N ASP A 386 23.03 3.88 -20.01
CA ASP A 386 22.74 3.30 -21.31
C ASP A 386 21.24 3.00 -21.53
N ILE A 387 20.39 3.23 -20.51
CA ILE A 387 18.96 2.91 -20.56
C ILE A 387 18.07 4.17 -20.42
N GLU A 388 18.61 5.38 -20.56
CA GLU A 388 17.88 6.64 -20.33
C GLU A 388 16.69 6.81 -21.29
N ASP A 389 16.96 6.61 -22.59
CA ASP A 389 15.97 6.79 -23.65
C ASP A 389 15.49 5.45 -24.24
N VAL A 390 15.76 4.33 -23.55
CA VAL A 390 15.42 3.00 -24.04
C VAL A 390 14.06 2.55 -23.48
N ASN A 391 13.11 2.25 -24.36
CA ASN A 391 11.89 1.59 -23.98
C ASN A 391 12.16 0.10 -23.67
N LEU A 392 12.46 -0.19 -22.40
CA LEU A 392 12.80 -1.53 -21.95
C LEU A 392 11.65 -2.56 -22.11
N PHE A 393 10.42 -2.14 -22.39
CA PHE A 393 9.29 -3.04 -22.64
C PHE A 393 9.08 -3.34 -24.15
N SER A 394 9.78 -2.61 -25.04
CA SER A 394 9.69 -2.86 -26.48
C SER A 394 10.21 -4.25 -26.84
N GLN A 395 9.57 -4.89 -27.82
CA GLN A 395 10.05 -6.13 -28.39
C GLN A 395 11.39 -5.95 -29.12
N ASP A 396 11.62 -4.78 -29.69
CA ASP A 396 12.85 -4.42 -30.42
C ASP A 396 14.02 -4.10 -29.49
N CYS A 397 13.80 -3.99 -28.17
CA CYS A 397 14.87 -3.69 -27.24
C CYS A 397 15.82 -4.91 -27.07
N PRO A 398 17.13 -4.78 -27.35
CA PRO A 398 18.08 -5.87 -27.24
C PRO A 398 18.49 -6.18 -25.80
N VAL A 399 18.33 -5.26 -24.84
CA VAL A 399 18.91 -5.34 -23.49
C VAL A 399 18.44 -6.58 -22.74
N ARG A 400 19.39 -7.40 -22.30
CA ARG A 400 19.21 -8.66 -21.54
C ARG A 400 19.89 -8.61 -20.18
N PHE A 401 20.94 -7.81 -20.05
CA PHE A 401 21.72 -7.63 -18.84
C PHE A 401 21.82 -6.16 -18.51
N ILE A 402 21.53 -5.80 -17.26
CA ILE A 402 21.67 -4.43 -16.75
C ILE A 402 22.65 -4.46 -15.58
N ILE A 403 23.81 -3.83 -15.75
CA ILE A 403 24.87 -3.75 -14.75
C ILE A 403 24.71 -2.43 -14.00
N THR A 404 24.63 -2.48 -12.65
CA THR A 404 24.47 -1.30 -11.82
C THR A 404 25.40 -1.31 -10.61
N LYS A 405 25.90 -0.15 -10.18
CA LYS A 405 26.69 0.02 -8.94
C LYS A 405 25.84 0.34 -7.76
N GLU A 406 24.78 1.09 -7.97
CA GLU A 406 23.83 1.52 -6.95
C GLU A 406 22.49 0.85 -7.21
N ALA A 407 21.65 0.82 -6.19
CA ALA A 407 20.25 0.50 -6.43
C ALA A 407 19.73 1.44 -7.52
N LEU A 408 19.18 0.87 -8.57
CA LEU A 408 18.50 1.64 -9.60
C LEU A 408 17.58 2.62 -8.89
N ARG A 409 17.69 3.93 -9.21
CA ARG A 409 17.00 5.00 -8.47
C ARG A 409 15.52 4.65 -8.26
N GLU A 410 14.97 5.04 -7.14
CA GLU A 410 13.54 4.89 -6.86
C GLU A 410 12.69 5.36 -8.03
N GLY A 411 11.58 4.64 -8.28
CA GLY A 411 10.70 4.93 -9.41
C GLY A 411 11.01 4.16 -10.69
N TRP A 412 12.16 3.48 -10.81
CA TRP A 412 12.41 2.63 -11.96
C TRP A 412 11.45 1.43 -11.97
N ASP A 413 10.54 1.42 -12.95
CA ASP A 413 9.46 0.45 -13.09
C ASP A 413 9.75 -0.50 -14.25
N PHE A 414 10.30 -1.69 -13.93
CA PHE A 414 10.67 -2.70 -14.92
C PHE A 414 10.35 -4.10 -14.40
N SER A 415 9.26 -4.68 -14.86
CA SER A 415 8.77 -5.99 -14.40
C SER A 415 9.39 -7.19 -15.12
N PHE A 416 10.20 -6.98 -16.17
CA PHE A 416 10.92 -8.04 -16.87
C PHE A 416 12.24 -8.43 -16.20
N ALA A 417 12.62 -7.84 -15.07
CA ALA A 417 13.73 -8.28 -14.25
C ALA A 417 13.35 -9.58 -13.50
N TYR A 418 14.06 -10.66 -13.76
CA TYR A 418 13.84 -11.99 -13.17
C TYR A 418 14.97 -12.43 -12.27
N ILE A 419 16.20 -12.07 -12.63
CA ILE A 419 17.42 -12.51 -11.97
C ILE A 419 18.12 -11.30 -11.36
N LEU A 420 18.55 -11.41 -10.12
CA LEU A 420 19.44 -10.48 -9.44
C LEU A 420 20.76 -11.19 -9.11
N GLY A 421 21.85 -10.73 -9.71
CA GLY A 421 23.21 -11.17 -9.36
C GLY A 421 23.87 -10.15 -8.45
N ILE A 422 24.34 -10.56 -7.28
CA ILE A 422 25.00 -9.72 -6.28
C ILE A 422 26.49 -10.07 -6.23
N ILE A 423 27.33 -9.17 -6.78
CA ILE A 423 28.78 -9.41 -6.90
C ILE A 423 29.59 -8.81 -5.74
N PRO A 424 29.11 -8.03 -4.82
CA PRO A 424 29.94 -7.14 -4.04
C PRO A 424 30.55 -7.65 -2.76
N ASN A 425 31.52 -6.87 -2.34
CA ASN A 425 31.96 -6.72 -0.96
C ASN A 425 30.95 -5.81 -0.20
N VAL A 426 30.47 -6.27 0.80
CA VAL A 426 29.17 -6.11 1.42
C VAL A 426 29.01 -4.89 2.34
N ASN A 427 29.65 -3.77 2.12
CA ASN A 427 29.48 -2.59 2.98
C ASN A 427 28.29 -1.65 2.62
N SER A 428 27.49 -1.95 1.57
CA SER A 428 26.29 -1.16 1.27
C SER A 428 25.00 -2.01 1.38
N ASN A 429 24.41 -2.04 2.56
CA ASN A 429 23.14 -2.74 2.82
C ASN A 429 21.97 -2.20 2.00
N THR A 430 22.02 -0.95 1.58
CA THR A 430 20.89 -0.25 0.95
C THR A 430 20.62 -0.69 -0.50
N GLY A 431 21.66 -1.07 -1.24
CA GLY A 431 21.51 -1.40 -2.66
C GLY A 431 20.79 -2.72 -2.93
N VAL A 432 21.11 -3.77 -2.19
CA VAL A 432 20.51 -5.10 -2.34
C VAL A 432 19.01 -5.06 -2.01
N THR A 433 18.66 -4.42 -0.90
CA THR A 433 17.29 -4.34 -0.40
C THR A 433 16.32 -3.72 -1.40
N GLN A 434 16.75 -2.68 -2.12
CA GLN A 434 15.91 -2.01 -3.13
C GLN A 434 15.81 -2.79 -4.44
N LEU A 435 16.85 -3.54 -4.85
CA LEU A 435 16.82 -4.35 -6.07
C LEU A 435 15.93 -5.58 -5.93
N VAL A 436 15.86 -6.17 -4.73
CA VAL A 436 14.94 -7.27 -4.42
C VAL A 436 13.49 -6.92 -4.73
N GLY A 437 13.00 -5.76 -4.29
CA GLY A 437 11.63 -5.32 -4.56
C GLY A 437 11.33 -5.14 -6.06
N ARG A 438 12.36 -4.95 -6.89
CA ARG A 438 12.19 -4.76 -8.34
C ARG A 438 12.01 -6.06 -9.09
N ILE A 439 12.79 -7.11 -8.75
CA ILE A 439 12.65 -8.41 -9.40
C ILE A 439 11.35 -9.14 -9.01
N LEU A 440 10.70 -8.70 -7.92
CA LEU A 440 9.42 -9.27 -7.48
C LEU A 440 8.23 -8.86 -8.36
N ARG A 441 8.32 -7.81 -9.14
CA ARG A 441 7.18 -7.30 -9.91
C ARG A 441 6.76 -8.25 -11.01
N GLN A 442 5.49 -8.67 -11.00
CA GLN A 442 4.94 -9.53 -12.04
C GLN A 442 4.70 -8.74 -13.34
N PRO A 443 5.17 -9.25 -14.49
CA PRO A 443 4.82 -8.66 -15.78
C PRO A 443 3.31 -8.52 -15.95
N PHE A 444 2.87 -7.35 -16.46
CA PHE A 444 1.46 -7.04 -16.72
C PHE A 444 0.52 -7.23 -15.51
N ALA A 445 1.07 -7.32 -14.28
CA ALA A 445 0.29 -7.59 -13.06
C ALA A 445 -0.60 -8.85 -13.18
N ARG A 446 -0.09 -9.89 -13.86
CA ARG A 446 -0.79 -11.14 -14.13
C ARG A 446 0.21 -12.30 -14.20
N LYS A 447 -0.12 -13.43 -13.60
CA LYS A 447 0.65 -14.67 -13.76
C LYS A 447 0.63 -15.16 -15.19
N SER A 448 1.77 -15.70 -15.61
CA SER A 448 1.90 -16.38 -16.90
C SER A 448 1.25 -17.77 -16.87
N GLY A 449 1.15 -18.40 -15.71
CA GLY A 449 0.83 -19.81 -15.54
C GLY A 449 2.01 -20.74 -15.79
N VAL A 450 3.16 -20.19 -16.16
CA VAL A 450 4.42 -20.92 -16.31
C VAL A 450 5.28 -20.64 -15.08
N LYS A 451 5.59 -21.68 -14.32
CA LYS A 451 6.20 -21.56 -13.00
C LYS A 451 7.47 -20.71 -13.01
N GLU A 452 8.37 -20.97 -13.94
CA GLU A 452 9.66 -20.28 -14.08
C GLU A 452 9.50 -18.78 -14.39
N LEU A 453 8.42 -18.39 -15.07
CA LEU A 453 8.09 -17.01 -15.39
C LEU A 453 7.26 -16.31 -14.29
N ASP A 454 6.82 -17.04 -13.29
CA ASP A 454 6.09 -16.51 -12.13
C ASP A 454 6.94 -16.47 -10.85
N GLU A 455 8.22 -16.83 -10.95
CA GLU A 455 9.21 -16.87 -9.87
C GLU A 455 10.35 -15.87 -10.11
N SER A 456 11.16 -15.60 -9.09
CA SER A 456 12.31 -14.71 -9.15
C SER A 456 13.56 -15.37 -8.54
N TYR A 457 14.76 -14.94 -8.96
CA TYR A 457 16.01 -15.63 -8.67
C TYR A 457 17.08 -14.65 -8.20
N VAL A 458 17.73 -14.96 -7.08
CA VAL A 458 18.83 -14.15 -6.51
C VAL A 458 20.10 -15.01 -6.44
N TYR A 459 21.14 -14.58 -7.13
CA TYR A 459 22.48 -15.15 -7.09
C TYR A 459 23.43 -14.27 -6.29
N TYR A 460 24.36 -14.86 -5.55
CA TYR A 460 25.34 -14.10 -4.77
C TYR A 460 26.71 -14.79 -4.76
N THR A 461 27.80 -14.01 -4.63
CA THR A 461 29.18 -14.53 -4.70
C THR A 461 29.84 -14.68 -3.35
N LYS A 462 29.48 -13.87 -2.36
CA LYS A 462 30.19 -13.82 -1.07
C LYS A 462 29.24 -13.56 0.08
N GLY A 463 29.51 -14.19 1.22
CA GLY A 463 28.82 -13.95 2.48
C GLY A 463 28.27 -15.23 3.09
N ASP A 464 28.03 -15.19 4.39
CA ASP A 464 27.22 -16.19 5.07
C ASP A 464 25.80 -16.15 4.47
N THR A 465 25.26 -17.29 4.14
CA THR A 465 23.88 -17.45 3.66
C THR A 465 22.88 -16.73 4.56
N ARG A 466 23.15 -16.68 5.88
CA ARG A 466 22.33 -15.92 6.86
C ARG A 466 22.36 -14.42 6.61
N GLU A 467 23.53 -13.87 6.26
CA GLU A 467 23.65 -12.43 6.00
C GLU A 467 22.89 -12.02 4.73
N ILE A 468 22.93 -12.83 3.70
CA ILE A 468 22.13 -12.60 2.48
C ILE A 468 20.63 -12.74 2.77
N LEU A 469 20.24 -13.73 3.58
CA LEU A 469 18.87 -13.88 4.06
C LEU A 469 18.37 -12.66 4.80
N ASP A 470 19.14 -12.15 5.74
CA ASP A 470 18.77 -10.97 6.52
C ASP A 470 18.65 -9.73 5.64
N ARG A 471 19.46 -9.61 4.59
CA ARG A 471 19.40 -8.51 3.62
C ARG A 471 18.19 -8.61 2.71
N VAL A 472 17.93 -9.79 2.15
CA VAL A 472 16.73 -10.04 1.33
C VAL A 472 15.47 -9.84 2.18
N SER A 473 15.46 -10.36 3.41
CA SER A 473 14.36 -10.18 4.36
C SER A 473 14.15 -8.71 4.73
N THR A 474 15.24 -7.96 4.91
CA THR A 474 15.18 -6.50 5.12
C THR A 474 14.66 -5.80 3.87
N GLY A 475 15.02 -6.26 2.68
CA GLY A 475 14.44 -5.80 1.41
C GLY A 475 12.93 -5.96 1.37
N PHE A 476 12.42 -7.13 1.74
CA PHE A 476 10.98 -7.37 1.82
C PHE A 476 10.29 -6.42 2.83
N LYS A 477 10.89 -6.21 4.00
CA LYS A 477 10.35 -5.27 5.00
C LYS A 477 10.31 -3.84 4.49
N ASN A 478 11.37 -3.36 3.83
CA ASN A 478 11.45 -2.00 3.29
C ASN A 478 10.45 -1.76 2.14
N GLU A 479 10.05 -2.81 1.45
CA GLU A 479 9.05 -2.78 0.38
C GLU A 479 7.61 -3.06 0.89
N GLY A 480 7.44 -3.25 2.22
CA GLY A 480 6.15 -3.52 2.86
C GLY A 480 5.63 -4.95 2.64
N LEU A 481 6.54 -5.88 2.36
CA LEU A 481 6.27 -7.29 2.03
C LEU A 481 6.75 -8.23 3.14
N GLU A 482 6.82 -7.77 4.39
CA GLU A 482 7.32 -8.53 5.54
C GLU A 482 6.60 -9.87 5.77
N ASP A 483 5.34 -9.95 5.42
CA ASP A 483 4.50 -11.17 5.51
C ASP A 483 4.86 -12.24 4.47
N LEU A 484 5.64 -11.89 3.44
CA LEU A 484 6.08 -12.81 2.40
C LEU A 484 7.47 -13.42 2.64
N VAL A 485 8.18 -13.04 3.68
CA VAL A 485 9.53 -13.54 4.00
C VAL A 485 9.56 -15.08 4.10
N THR A 486 8.47 -15.72 4.53
CA THR A 486 8.32 -17.18 4.59
C THR A 486 8.25 -17.87 3.22
N LYS A 487 8.13 -17.11 2.13
CA LYS A 487 8.08 -17.61 0.74
C LYS A 487 9.46 -17.63 0.05
N LEU A 488 10.53 -17.36 0.79
CA LEU A 488 11.89 -17.49 0.32
C LEU A 488 12.27 -18.98 0.24
N LYS A 489 12.77 -19.43 -0.92
CA LYS A 489 13.26 -20.80 -1.14
C LYS A 489 14.75 -20.79 -1.39
N PHE A 490 15.42 -21.75 -0.80
CA PHE A 490 16.86 -21.96 -0.96
C PHE A 490 17.11 -23.19 -1.82
N ARG A 491 18.17 -23.13 -2.66
CA ARG A 491 18.68 -24.30 -3.35
C ARG A 491 19.45 -25.11 -2.30
N ASP A 492 18.87 -26.20 -1.83
CA ASP A 492 19.57 -27.14 -0.96
C ASP A 492 20.57 -27.99 -1.73
N ASN A 493 21.85 -27.84 -1.37
CA ASN A 493 22.75 -28.98 -1.43
C ASN A 493 22.83 -29.70 -0.07
N GLU A 494 22.22 -29.14 0.97
CA GLU A 494 21.96 -29.80 2.26
C GLU A 494 20.77 -29.05 2.85
N ALA A 495 19.73 -29.77 3.21
CA ALA A 495 18.52 -29.23 3.83
C ALA A 495 18.88 -28.32 5.00
N ILE A 496 18.96 -27.02 4.72
CA ILE A 496 18.93 -26.03 5.78
C ILE A 496 17.46 -25.98 6.20
N ASN A 497 17.11 -26.90 7.09
CA ASN A 497 15.97 -26.68 7.96
C ASN A 497 16.19 -25.28 8.56
N ALA A 498 15.36 -24.33 8.16
CA ALA A 498 15.26 -23.04 8.82
C ALA A 498 14.62 -23.22 10.20
N THR A 499 15.18 -24.15 10.97
CA THR A 499 15.01 -24.23 12.40
C THR A 499 15.81 -23.04 12.95
N LYS A 500 15.08 -22.01 13.35
CA LYS A 500 15.61 -20.96 14.21
C LYS A 500 16.12 -21.65 15.45
N THR A 501 17.42 -21.98 15.49
CA THR A 501 18.04 -22.58 16.68
C THR A 501 18.10 -21.45 17.71
N VAL A 502 17.05 -21.33 18.49
CA VAL A 502 17.04 -20.50 19.69
C VAL A 502 17.92 -21.26 20.68
N LYS A 503 19.12 -20.76 20.92
CA LYS A 503 19.96 -21.30 22.00
C LYS A 503 19.26 -20.99 23.33
N ILE A 504 18.79 -22.02 23.98
CA ILE A 504 18.29 -21.91 25.36
C ILE A 504 19.46 -21.39 26.21
N LYS A 505 19.23 -20.38 27.05
CA LYS A 505 20.23 -19.88 27.97
C LYS A 505 20.75 -21.05 28.81
N LYS A 506 22.05 -21.11 29.04
CA LYS A 506 22.75 -22.25 29.67
C LYS A 506 22.12 -22.65 31.02
N GLU A 507 21.70 -21.66 31.80
CA GLU A 507 21.01 -21.86 33.10
C GLU A 507 19.69 -22.64 32.99
N PHE A 508 18.97 -22.54 31.87
CA PHE A 508 17.74 -23.30 31.62
C PHE A 508 18.02 -24.62 30.88
N SER A 509 19.05 -24.66 30.03
CA SER A 509 19.48 -25.90 29.39
C SER A 509 19.89 -26.95 30.42
N ASP A 510 20.73 -26.56 31.38
CA ASP A 510 21.25 -27.48 32.41
C ASP A 510 20.12 -27.98 33.35
N LYS A 511 19.09 -27.19 33.57
CA LYS A 511 17.97 -27.50 34.45
C LYS A 511 16.85 -28.30 33.79
N PHE A 512 16.60 -28.11 32.51
CA PHE A 512 15.42 -28.61 31.79
C PHE A 512 15.76 -29.45 30.56
N GLN A 513 17.02 -29.68 30.25
CA GLN A 513 17.44 -30.56 29.14
C GLN A 513 16.87 -31.98 29.38
N ASN A 514 16.09 -32.47 28.42
CA ASN A 514 15.37 -33.76 28.45
C ASN A 514 14.19 -33.84 29.44
N SER A 515 13.73 -32.74 30.06
CA SER A 515 12.54 -32.73 30.90
C SER A 515 11.34 -31.99 30.32
N PHE A 516 11.50 -31.38 29.11
CA PHE A 516 10.44 -30.67 28.44
C PHE A 516 9.96 -31.46 27.22
N TYR A 517 8.73 -31.95 27.29
CA TYR A 517 8.07 -32.67 26.21
C TYR A 517 6.84 -31.89 25.74
N LEU A 518 6.73 -31.67 24.44
CA LEU A 518 5.50 -31.14 23.85
C LEU A 518 4.58 -32.33 23.53
N PRO A 519 3.33 -32.35 23.99
CA PRO A 519 2.39 -33.39 23.62
C PRO A 519 2.12 -33.31 22.11
N VAL A 520 2.13 -34.45 21.46
CA VAL A 520 1.77 -34.61 20.05
C VAL A 520 0.58 -35.54 19.97
N TRP A 521 -0.50 -35.05 19.39
CA TRP A 521 -1.69 -35.87 19.15
C TRP A 521 -1.46 -36.80 17.97
N LEU A 522 -1.79 -38.07 18.17
CA LEU A 522 -1.67 -39.11 17.15
C LEU A 522 -3.05 -39.71 16.87
N MET A 523 -3.40 -39.78 15.60
CA MET A 523 -4.53 -40.61 15.15
C MET A 523 -4.08 -42.07 15.07
N VAL A 524 -4.89 -42.98 15.59
CA VAL A 524 -4.68 -44.41 15.50
C VAL A 524 -5.79 -44.98 14.62
N ASP A 525 -5.46 -45.56 13.51
CA ASP A 525 -6.44 -46.18 12.62
C ASP A 525 -6.86 -47.58 13.12
N LYS A 526 -7.87 -48.17 12.49
CA LYS A 526 -8.37 -49.51 12.86
C LYS A 526 -7.34 -50.64 12.71
N SER A 527 -6.23 -50.37 11.98
CA SER A 527 -5.09 -51.29 11.81
C SER A 527 -4.02 -51.11 12.87
N GLY A 528 -4.15 -50.14 13.77
CA GLY A 528 -3.17 -49.78 14.79
C GLY A 528 -2.04 -48.90 14.29
N SER A 529 -2.11 -48.44 13.02
CA SER A 529 -1.14 -47.50 12.46
C SER A 529 -1.30 -46.10 13.04
N LYS A 530 -0.17 -45.47 13.38
CA LYS A 530 -0.16 -44.14 14.06
C LYS A 530 0.34 -43.08 13.11
N ARG A 531 -0.42 -42.01 12.93
CA ARG A 531 0.01 -40.80 12.21
C ARG A 531 -0.28 -39.55 13.05
N ARG A 532 0.40 -38.46 12.73
CA ARG A 532 0.11 -37.19 13.40
C ARG A 532 -1.32 -36.74 13.08
N PHE A 533 -2.00 -36.27 14.13
CA PHE A 533 -3.28 -35.63 14.01
C PHE A 533 -3.18 -34.35 13.19
N ASN A 534 -4.15 -34.12 12.31
CA ASN A 534 -4.27 -32.91 11.49
C ASN A 534 -5.73 -32.45 11.48
N TYR A 535 -6.01 -31.32 12.10
CA TYR A 535 -7.35 -30.75 12.21
C TYR A 535 -8.08 -30.62 10.87
N GLU A 536 -7.36 -30.15 9.82
CA GLU A 536 -7.92 -29.91 8.49
C GLU A 536 -8.41 -31.18 7.78
N SER A 537 -7.79 -32.32 8.04
CA SER A 537 -8.16 -33.59 7.42
C SER A 537 -8.99 -34.49 8.33
N ASP A 538 -8.88 -34.36 9.65
CA ASP A 538 -9.40 -35.32 10.60
C ASP A 538 -10.69 -34.86 11.26
N ILE A 539 -10.89 -33.58 11.48
CA ILE A 539 -12.09 -33.01 12.10
C ILE A 539 -12.92 -32.21 11.11
N ARG A 540 -12.33 -31.21 10.50
CA ARG A 540 -13.02 -30.20 9.70
C ARG A 540 -13.98 -30.76 8.64
N PRO A 541 -13.62 -31.79 7.84
CA PRO A 541 -14.53 -32.35 6.83
C PRO A 541 -15.71 -33.14 7.41
N LYS A 542 -15.65 -33.47 8.70
CA LYS A 542 -16.70 -34.27 9.38
C LYS A 542 -17.77 -33.41 10.04
N VAL A 543 -17.54 -32.10 10.17
CA VAL A 543 -18.51 -31.17 10.74
C VAL A 543 -19.69 -31.02 9.78
N ASP A 544 -20.89 -31.35 10.24
CA ASP A 544 -22.10 -31.36 9.43
C ASP A 544 -23.14 -30.34 9.94
N PHE A 545 -23.17 -29.18 9.35
CA PHE A 545 -24.10 -28.09 9.69
C PHE A 545 -25.56 -28.40 9.27
N THR A 546 -25.81 -29.41 8.45
CA THR A 546 -27.17 -29.77 8.02
C THR A 546 -28.00 -30.41 9.18
N LYS A 547 -27.31 -30.91 10.18
CA LYS A 547 -27.88 -31.53 11.37
C LYS A 547 -28.28 -30.56 12.49
N LEU A 548 -27.90 -29.29 12.35
CA LEU A 548 -28.29 -28.26 13.30
C LEU A 548 -29.82 -28.15 13.34
N GLU A 549 -30.40 -28.13 14.51
CA GLU A 549 -31.82 -27.83 14.74
C GLU A 549 -31.97 -26.60 15.62
N LEU A 550 -32.81 -25.65 15.19
CA LEU A 550 -33.23 -24.57 16.05
C LEU A 550 -34.32 -25.06 16.98
N ASN A 551 -33.94 -25.40 18.22
CA ASN A 551 -34.89 -25.87 19.22
C ASN A 551 -35.78 -24.72 19.73
N GLU A 552 -36.94 -25.10 20.33
CA GLU A 552 -37.88 -24.11 20.88
C GLU A 552 -37.27 -23.23 21.97
N GLU A 553 -36.27 -23.73 22.68
CA GLU A 553 -35.56 -22.97 23.70
C GLU A 553 -34.79 -21.82 23.10
N PHE A 554 -34.06 -22.02 21.97
CA PHE A 554 -33.36 -20.95 21.25
C PHE A 554 -34.35 -19.92 20.72
N LEU A 555 -35.42 -20.35 20.08
CA LEU A 555 -36.43 -19.44 19.51
C LEU A 555 -37.14 -18.61 20.60
N SER A 556 -37.44 -19.22 21.76
CA SER A 556 -38.05 -18.52 22.87
C SER A 556 -37.09 -17.54 23.58
N ARG A 557 -35.78 -17.87 23.64
CA ARG A 557 -34.74 -16.94 24.13
C ARG A 557 -34.58 -15.76 23.17
N LEU A 558 -34.56 -16.01 21.86
CA LEU A 558 -34.50 -15.00 20.83
C LEU A 558 -35.68 -14.02 20.95
N GLU A 559 -36.90 -14.52 21.07
CA GLU A 559 -38.11 -13.71 21.21
C GLU A 559 -38.09 -12.87 22.50
N LYS A 560 -37.66 -13.41 23.64
CA LYS A 560 -37.49 -12.69 24.90
C LYS A 560 -36.41 -11.60 24.79
N SER A 561 -35.32 -11.86 24.09
CA SER A 561 -34.25 -10.87 23.87
C SER A 561 -34.74 -9.70 23.05
N LEU A 562 -35.52 -9.95 22.00
CA LEU A 562 -36.14 -8.91 21.18
C LEU A 562 -37.15 -8.02 21.95
N SER A 563 -37.86 -8.61 22.92
CA SER A 563 -38.80 -7.85 23.78
C SER A 563 -38.10 -6.95 24.81
N ASN A 564 -36.88 -7.25 25.19
CA ASN A 564 -36.09 -6.47 26.15
C ASN A 564 -35.29 -5.33 25.51
N GLU A 565 -34.94 -5.43 24.22
CA GLU A 565 -34.19 -4.38 23.50
C GLU A 565 -34.97 -3.06 23.35
N THR A 566 -36.28 -3.09 23.43
CA THR A 566 -37.12 -1.89 23.34
C THR A 566 -37.01 -0.94 24.56
N LYS A 567 -36.27 -1.33 25.61
CA LYS A 567 -36.24 -0.55 26.87
C LYS A 567 -34.89 0.03 27.30
N GLU A 568 -33.74 -0.39 26.75
CA GLU A 568 -32.46 0.19 27.19
C GLU A 568 -31.48 0.41 26.01
N ARG A 569 -31.37 1.66 25.56
CA ARG A 569 -30.20 2.13 24.81
C ARG A 569 -29.08 2.40 25.81
N LYS A 570 -28.14 1.47 25.97
CA LYS A 570 -26.88 1.72 26.66
C LYS A 570 -25.74 1.64 25.67
N ALA A 571 -25.01 2.76 25.54
CA ALA A 571 -23.71 2.79 24.88
C ALA A 571 -22.69 2.05 25.75
N PHE A 572 -22.06 1.01 25.22
CA PHE A 572 -20.94 0.34 25.85
C PHE A 572 -19.64 0.85 25.26
N ALA A 573 -18.84 1.52 26.09
CA ALA A 573 -17.42 1.74 25.80
C ALA A 573 -16.65 0.47 26.19
N ILE A 574 -15.90 -0.13 25.25
CA ILE A 574 -15.03 -1.27 25.54
C ILE A 574 -13.65 -0.73 25.84
N THR A 575 -13.18 -0.91 27.06
CA THR A 575 -11.79 -0.73 27.46
C THR A 575 -11.03 -2.00 27.10
N LEU A 576 -9.98 -1.89 26.29
CA LEU A 576 -9.04 -2.97 26.00
C LEU A 576 -8.11 -3.13 27.20
N ASP A 577 -8.30 -4.17 27.98
CA ASP A 577 -7.27 -4.72 28.85
C ASP A 577 -7.37 -6.24 28.88
N ASP A 578 -6.22 -6.86 28.60
CA ASP A 578 -5.82 -8.26 28.80
C ASP A 578 -6.46 -9.39 27.97
N SER A 579 -5.60 -9.90 27.08
CA SER A 579 -5.37 -11.27 26.59
C SER A 579 -6.54 -12.29 26.56
N SER A 580 -6.76 -12.82 25.37
CA SER A 580 -7.30 -14.17 25.08
C SER A 580 -8.80 -14.39 24.98
N LYS A 581 -9.61 -13.45 24.47
CA LYS A 581 -10.88 -13.79 23.79
C LYS A 581 -11.22 -12.71 22.76
N ALA A 582 -11.20 -13.07 21.50
CA ALA A 582 -11.75 -12.23 20.43
C ALA A 582 -13.25 -12.07 20.66
N SER A 583 -13.68 -10.90 21.12
CA SER A 583 -15.09 -10.52 21.14
C SER A 583 -15.43 -9.77 19.84
N PHE A 584 -16.44 -10.25 19.16
CA PHE A 584 -17.01 -9.65 17.98
C PHE A 584 -17.53 -8.23 18.28
N VAL A 585 -17.09 -7.27 17.46
CA VAL A 585 -17.64 -5.92 17.47
C VAL A 585 -18.93 -5.90 16.66
N GLU A 586 -20.05 -5.61 17.28
CA GLU A 586 -21.32 -5.35 16.62
C GLU A 586 -21.27 -3.99 15.90
N GLU A 587 -21.30 -4.01 14.56
CA GLU A 587 -21.58 -2.81 13.77
C GLU A 587 -23.09 -2.48 13.84
N GLN A 588 -23.45 -1.47 14.62
CA GLN A 588 -24.77 -0.86 14.53
C GLN A 588 -24.80 0.13 13.37
N SER A 589 -25.35 -0.27 12.26
CA SER A 589 -25.76 0.67 11.22
C SER A 589 -27.14 1.25 11.58
N GLN A 590 -27.14 2.50 12.02
CA GLN A 590 -28.39 3.31 12.01
C GLN A 590 -28.69 3.68 10.56
N THR A 591 -29.57 2.98 9.92
CA THR A 591 -30.26 3.46 8.72
C THR A 591 -31.73 3.69 9.06
N ASN A 592 -32.12 4.96 9.05
CA ASN A 592 -33.53 5.37 8.91
C ASN A 592 -33.96 5.08 7.45
N GLY A 593 -34.12 3.82 7.11
CA GLY A 593 -34.67 3.32 5.88
C GLY A 593 -35.31 1.97 6.16
N LYS A 594 -36.43 1.65 5.53
CA LYS A 594 -37.08 0.35 5.66
C LYS A 594 -36.05 -0.75 5.56
N ALA A 595 -35.77 -1.44 6.67
CA ALA A 595 -34.81 -2.52 6.69
C ALA A 595 -35.30 -3.65 5.77
N GLU A 596 -34.54 -3.95 4.73
CA GLU A 596 -34.80 -5.09 3.86
C GLU A 596 -34.01 -6.30 4.36
N ILE A 597 -34.62 -7.50 4.29
CA ILE A 597 -33.97 -8.77 4.60
C ILE A 597 -32.90 -9.01 3.54
N ASN A 598 -31.63 -8.97 3.94
CA ASN A 598 -30.49 -9.15 3.04
C ASN A 598 -29.87 -10.54 3.19
N ILE A 599 -30.33 -11.50 2.38
CA ILE A 599 -29.83 -12.89 2.42
C ILE A 599 -28.34 -12.98 2.06
N ASP A 600 -27.81 -12.06 1.23
CA ASP A 600 -26.40 -12.06 0.90
C ASP A 600 -25.51 -11.64 2.10
N TYR A 601 -26.02 -10.75 2.97
CA TYR A 601 -25.38 -10.44 4.25
C TYR A 601 -25.35 -11.67 5.16
N LEU A 602 -26.48 -12.35 5.36
CA LEU A 602 -26.54 -13.59 6.14
C LEU A 602 -25.58 -14.66 5.58
N THR A 603 -25.58 -14.85 4.25
CA THR A 603 -24.71 -15.82 3.59
C THR A 603 -23.24 -15.51 3.85
N ARG A 604 -22.82 -14.26 3.76
CA ARG A 604 -21.42 -13.84 4.03
C ARG A 604 -21.04 -14.11 5.49
N ARG A 605 -21.92 -13.79 6.42
CA ARG A 605 -21.69 -14.01 7.86
C ARG A 605 -21.59 -15.51 8.20
N LEU A 606 -22.45 -16.34 7.64
CA LEU A 606 -22.38 -17.78 7.83
C LEU A 606 -21.19 -18.42 7.10
N ASN A 607 -20.74 -17.84 5.99
CA ASN A 607 -19.58 -18.37 5.25
C ASN A 607 -18.25 -18.24 6.02
N GLU A 608 -18.20 -17.43 7.08
CA GLU A 608 -17.07 -17.42 8.01
C GLU A 608 -16.95 -18.73 8.80
N LEU A 609 -18.05 -19.47 8.94
CA LEU A 609 -18.15 -20.75 9.69
C LEU A 609 -18.31 -21.94 8.74
N ILE A 610 -19.08 -21.79 7.68
CA ILE A 610 -19.42 -22.80 6.68
C ILE A 610 -18.70 -22.42 5.38
N GLU A 611 -17.63 -23.11 5.03
CA GLU A 611 -16.76 -22.74 3.89
C GLU A 611 -17.44 -22.78 2.52
N ASN A 612 -18.49 -23.54 2.39
CA ASN A 612 -19.26 -23.63 1.14
C ASN A 612 -20.34 -22.52 1.13
N PRO A 613 -20.21 -21.46 0.31
CA PRO A 613 -21.15 -20.35 0.28
C PRO A 613 -22.55 -20.77 -0.20
N PHE A 614 -22.66 -21.81 -1.01
CA PHE A 614 -23.95 -22.33 -1.45
C PHE A 614 -24.66 -23.02 -0.29
N LEU A 615 -23.92 -23.83 0.48
CA LEU A 615 -24.44 -24.49 1.67
C LEU A 615 -24.82 -23.45 2.75
N ALA A 616 -23.98 -22.46 2.98
CA ALA A 616 -24.26 -21.34 3.88
C ALA A 616 -25.55 -20.61 3.53
N ARG A 617 -25.78 -20.36 2.24
CA ARG A 617 -27.00 -19.72 1.73
C ARG A 617 -28.25 -20.61 1.97
N ILE A 618 -28.17 -21.87 1.60
CA ILE A 618 -29.29 -22.83 1.76
C ILE A 618 -29.68 -22.97 3.23
N ILE A 619 -28.69 -23.22 4.08
CA ILE A 619 -28.89 -23.39 5.51
C ILE A 619 -29.38 -22.09 6.15
N GLY A 620 -28.74 -20.96 5.83
CA GLY A 620 -29.11 -19.65 6.33
C GLY A 620 -30.58 -19.28 5.99
N THR A 621 -30.98 -19.51 4.74
CA THR A 621 -32.36 -19.25 4.30
C THR A 621 -33.37 -20.15 5.03
N LYS A 622 -33.05 -21.43 5.20
CA LYS A 622 -33.89 -22.37 5.94
C LYS A 622 -34.19 -21.90 7.37
N TYR A 623 -33.13 -21.51 8.09
CA TYR A 623 -33.29 -21.09 9.48
C TYR A 623 -33.90 -19.70 9.62
N LEU A 624 -33.64 -18.80 8.67
CA LEU A 624 -34.28 -17.50 8.65
C LEU A 624 -35.80 -17.63 8.48
N SER A 625 -36.25 -18.55 7.60
CA SER A 625 -37.70 -18.85 7.42
C SER A 625 -38.33 -19.42 8.70
N GLN A 626 -37.63 -20.31 9.40
CA GLN A 626 -38.14 -20.83 10.69
C GLN A 626 -38.26 -19.73 11.77
N ILE A 627 -37.33 -18.80 11.79
CA ILE A 627 -37.40 -17.64 12.69
C ILE A 627 -38.56 -16.71 12.27
N GLU A 628 -38.72 -16.46 10.98
CA GLU A 628 -39.82 -15.64 10.44
C GLU A 628 -41.18 -16.19 10.81
N GLU A 629 -41.38 -17.51 10.72
CA GLU A 629 -42.61 -18.19 11.15
C GLU A 629 -42.91 -17.98 12.62
N LYS A 630 -41.87 -17.90 13.50
CA LYS A 630 -42.05 -17.77 14.95
C LYS A 630 -42.27 -16.33 15.41
N ILE A 631 -41.49 -15.35 14.87
CA ILE A 631 -41.50 -13.96 15.36
C ILE A 631 -42.25 -12.99 14.45
N GLY A 632 -42.55 -13.38 13.23
CA GLY A 632 -43.20 -12.55 12.21
C GLY A 632 -42.23 -11.68 11.41
N GLN A 633 -42.63 -11.33 10.17
CA GLN A 633 -41.79 -10.63 9.20
C GLN A 633 -41.37 -9.22 9.63
N GLU A 634 -42.25 -8.49 10.31
CA GLU A 634 -41.95 -7.11 10.78
C GLU A 634 -40.84 -7.11 11.82
N LYS A 635 -40.93 -7.95 12.84
CA LYS A 635 -39.87 -8.08 13.86
C LYS A 635 -38.56 -8.61 13.28
N LEU A 636 -38.65 -9.53 12.30
CA LEU A 636 -37.49 -10.02 11.60
C LEU A 636 -36.75 -8.89 10.86
N LYS A 637 -37.47 -8.01 10.16
CA LYS A 637 -36.88 -6.85 9.48
C LYS A 637 -36.27 -5.86 10.45
N GLU A 638 -37.01 -5.54 11.51
CA GLU A 638 -36.57 -4.54 12.51
C GLU A 638 -35.29 -4.97 13.23
N HIS A 639 -35.14 -6.26 13.53
CA HIS A 639 -34.01 -6.79 14.32
C HIS A 639 -33.09 -7.70 13.50
N TYR A 640 -33.05 -7.56 12.17
CA TYR A 640 -32.36 -8.48 11.26
C TYR A 640 -30.89 -8.70 11.60
N SER A 641 -30.13 -7.63 11.86
CA SER A 641 -28.70 -7.69 12.19
C SER A 641 -28.45 -8.47 13.49
N PHE A 642 -29.25 -8.22 14.51
CA PHE A 642 -29.18 -8.96 15.79
C PHE A 642 -29.50 -10.44 15.60
N ILE A 643 -30.53 -10.76 14.85
CA ILE A 643 -30.93 -12.15 14.56
C ILE A 643 -29.82 -12.90 13.83
N VAL A 644 -29.20 -12.28 12.84
CA VAL A 644 -28.05 -12.84 12.13
C VAL A 644 -26.89 -13.12 13.08
N SER A 645 -26.59 -12.20 14.00
CA SER A 645 -25.55 -12.36 15.01
C SER A 645 -25.85 -13.56 15.93
N GLN A 646 -27.09 -13.71 16.40
CA GLN A 646 -27.50 -14.85 17.26
C GLN A 646 -27.45 -16.17 16.50
N LEU A 647 -27.82 -16.19 15.22
CA LEU A 647 -27.65 -17.37 14.37
C LEU A 647 -26.17 -17.77 14.24
N CYS A 648 -25.30 -16.83 13.89
CA CYS A 648 -23.86 -17.10 13.77
C CYS A 648 -23.29 -17.67 15.09
N LYS A 649 -23.71 -17.12 16.24
CA LYS A 649 -23.31 -17.64 17.54
C LYS A 649 -23.77 -19.09 17.75
N LYS A 650 -25.03 -19.40 17.39
CA LYS A 650 -25.56 -20.77 17.51
C LYS A 650 -24.80 -21.73 16.58
N PHE A 651 -24.45 -21.32 15.36
CA PHE A 651 -23.63 -22.14 14.45
C PHE A 651 -22.22 -22.36 15.00
N GLN A 652 -21.62 -21.36 15.63
CA GLN A 652 -20.31 -21.50 16.25
C GLN A 652 -20.34 -22.49 17.45
N GLU A 653 -21.36 -22.42 18.28
CA GLU A 653 -21.56 -23.34 19.41
C GLU A 653 -21.71 -24.79 18.92
N GLU A 654 -22.51 -25.01 17.88
CA GLU A 654 -22.71 -26.33 17.28
C GLU A 654 -21.45 -26.86 16.61
N LYS A 655 -20.71 -25.99 15.89
CA LYS A 655 -19.43 -26.37 15.31
C LYS A 655 -18.48 -26.89 16.41
N THR A 656 -18.30 -26.10 17.47
CA THR A 656 -17.41 -26.45 18.57
C THR A 656 -17.81 -27.79 19.22
N LYS A 657 -19.12 -28.01 19.42
CA LYS A 657 -19.62 -29.23 19.96
C LYS A 657 -19.32 -30.46 19.10
N GLN A 658 -19.58 -30.34 17.77
CA GLN A 658 -19.29 -31.45 16.84
C GLN A 658 -17.77 -31.70 16.71
N GLU A 659 -16.95 -30.64 16.72
CA GLU A 659 -15.49 -30.78 16.73
C GLU A 659 -14.98 -31.50 17.96
N GLU A 660 -15.54 -31.21 19.15
CA GLU A 660 -15.22 -31.93 20.39
C GLU A 660 -15.66 -33.40 20.33
N GLU A 661 -16.86 -33.68 19.86
CA GLU A 661 -17.38 -35.05 19.69
C GLU A 661 -16.50 -35.87 18.74
N ILE A 662 -16.17 -35.32 17.57
CA ILE A 662 -15.29 -35.96 16.56
C ILE A 662 -13.86 -36.15 17.09
N PHE A 663 -13.38 -35.26 17.93
CA PHE A 663 -12.06 -35.38 18.55
C PHE A 663 -11.99 -36.46 19.60
N LEU A 664 -13.10 -36.71 20.31
CA LEU A 664 -13.19 -37.74 21.34
C LEU A 664 -13.45 -39.14 20.78
N GLU A 665 -14.03 -39.29 19.57
CA GLU A 665 -14.14 -40.54 18.83
C GLU A 665 -12.79 -41.00 18.25
#